data_0f01a9a278097c93f53902fbca8b65cb
#
_entry.id   0f01a9a278097c93f53902fbca8b65cb
#
_cell.length_a   1.000
_cell.length_b   1.000
_cell.length_c   1.000
_cell.angle_alpha   90.00
_cell.angle_beta   90.00
_cell.angle_gamma   90.00
#
_symmetry.space_group_name_H-M   'P 1'
#
loop_
_entity.id
_entity.type
_entity.pdbx_description
1 polymer ?
#
loop_
_entity_poly.entity_id
_entity_poly.type
_entity_poly.pdbx_seq_one_letter_code
_entity_poly.pdbx_strand_id
1 'polypeptide(L)'
;MAKEKISEQELITRIRGEITGALGYMGDTISQQREQAMQYYYGLPFGNEVEGRSQYVDTTVQDTIEWIKPSLMRVFASGDEMVKFTPHGPEDVQMAEQATDYVNYVFTKDNPGWEILYSWFTDALLSKNGIVKVWWDEYENEEREEYRNLDENGLMVLISDDEVEVVEHTQHQQEGEPPYHDIVIKRKSYDGRIKIENVPPSEFLIARESKNIQEARFVCHRVLKTLSELKEMYPDEDLDPAELGGGDEDLMAFSGERLERYAYDKSAQYWEGWGDTDVEEEGLRTYWLHESFLKTDWDGDGITELRKVCTVGSKVLSNEEIDKIPFVSLTPVKIPHKFYGLSVADLVMDLQLIKSTLMRNLMDNMYNQNFGRYAVLEGQANLDDLLTQRPGGVVRVKSPNAVTPLATPALEPYTFQMLEYIDSVRESRAGVSRMSQGLNENALTSHTTATAVNAVMGAAQSRVELIARNFAETGVKDLMICIYELLYKNQDRERVVKLRNQWIPVRPDVWKDKYDCSVSVALGSGNKDQQMAHLSQMLSFAGDAMKGGLPIVNIQNMYNLGAALVRAMGFQNVDDFLTNPATIPPKQEGPSPKEQMEQAELQLKEKELEIKAADVQVKMQKIQQEYQKDAVDAQLKAAELNLESQQNRPVAIG
;
A
#
# COMPACT_ATOMS: atom_id res chain seq x y z
N MET A 1 29.83 42.11 4.01
CA MET A 1 29.18 42.27 5.32
C MET A 1 28.43 41.00 5.55
N ALA A 2 28.84 40.20 6.55
CA ALA A 2 28.01 39.07 6.97
C ALA A 2 26.67 39.66 7.44
N LYS A 3 25.57 39.25 6.85
CA LYS A 3 24.26 39.59 7.36
C LYS A 3 24.10 38.90 8.72
N GLU A 4 23.47 39.59 9.64
CA GLU A 4 23.16 38.98 10.94
C GLU A 4 22.13 37.87 10.75
N LYS A 5 22.27 36.84 11.55
CA LYS A 5 21.31 35.72 11.66
C LYS A 5 19.93 36.30 11.95
N ILE A 6 18.87 35.75 11.30
CA ILE A 6 17.49 36.20 11.53
C ILE A 6 17.12 36.02 13.00
N SER A 7 16.51 37.04 13.60
CA SER A 7 16.02 36.99 14.97
C SER A 7 14.76 36.11 15.06
N GLU A 8 14.52 35.49 16.21
CA GLU A 8 13.29 34.69 16.43
C GLU A 8 12.02 35.49 16.19
N GLN A 9 11.99 36.77 16.60
CA GLN A 9 10.83 37.64 16.40
C GLN A 9 10.54 37.91 14.92
N GLU A 10 11.59 38.09 14.14
CA GLU A 10 11.47 38.25 12.69
C GLU A 10 10.99 36.98 12.01
N LEU A 11 11.50 35.82 12.46
CA LEU A 11 11.05 34.49 12.00
C LEU A 11 9.59 34.27 12.30
N ILE A 12 9.14 34.53 13.53
CA ILE A 12 7.72 34.42 13.94
C ILE A 12 6.82 35.34 13.08
N THR A 13 7.24 36.58 12.88
CA THR A 13 6.52 37.56 12.06
C THR A 13 6.36 37.06 10.62
N ARG A 14 7.43 36.47 10.08
CA ARG A 14 7.40 35.88 8.73
C ARG A 14 6.49 34.68 8.65
N ILE A 15 6.57 33.75 9.61
CA ILE A 15 5.71 32.56 9.68
C ILE A 15 4.24 32.97 9.78
N ARG A 16 3.91 33.92 10.65
CA ARG A 16 2.53 34.43 10.78
C ARG A 16 2.02 35.05 9.48
N GLY A 17 2.87 35.82 8.80
CA GLY A 17 2.52 36.38 7.50
C GLY A 17 2.21 35.31 6.45
N GLU A 18 2.99 34.24 6.40
CA GLU A 18 2.75 33.11 5.49
C GLU A 18 1.50 32.30 5.88
N ILE A 19 1.30 32.04 7.19
CA ILE A 19 0.08 31.40 7.70
C ILE A 19 -1.16 32.20 7.31
N THR A 20 -1.18 33.52 7.59
CA THR A 20 -2.30 34.40 7.26
C THR A 20 -2.56 34.43 5.75
N GLY A 21 -1.52 34.48 4.95
CA GLY A 21 -1.63 34.42 3.49
C GLY A 21 -2.20 33.10 2.97
N ALA A 22 -1.78 31.97 3.55
CA ALA A 22 -2.29 30.64 3.22
C ALA A 22 -3.73 30.45 3.69
N LEU A 23 -4.07 30.88 4.91
CA LEU A 23 -5.42 30.86 5.48
C LEU A 23 -6.40 31.67 4.62
N GLY A 24 -6.04 32.87 4.20
CA GLY A 24 -6.90 33.69 3.35
C GLY A 24 -7.20 33.00 2.02
N TYR A 25 -6.21 32.43 1.36
CA TYR A 25 -6.39 31.72 0.09
C TYR A 25 -7.27 30.45 0.25
N MET A 26 -7.00 29.68 1.29
CA MET A 26 -7.70 28.41 1.51
C MET A 26 -9.11 28.66 2.07
N GLY A 27 -9.28 29.57 3.00
CA GLY A 27 -10.54 29.87 3.66
C GLY A 27 -11.60 30.43 2.72
N ASP A 28 -11.20 31.37 1.87
CA ASP A 28 -12.17 32.06 0.99
C ASP A 28 -12.72 31.17 -0.14
N THR A 29 -11.96 30.19 -0.60
CA THR A 29 -12.34 29.46 -1.82
C THR A 29 -12.35 27.94 -1.62
N ILE A 30 -11.26 27.39 -1.10
CA ILE A 30 -11.07 25.93 -1.07
C ILE A 30 -11.89 25.31 0.06
N SER A 31 -11.88 25.91 1.26
CA SER A 31 -12.61 25.39 2.41
C SER A 31 -14.12 25.38 2.15
N GLN A 32 -14.68 26.47 1.59
CA GLN A 32 -16.10 26.54 1.24
C GLN A 32 -16.50 25.45 0.23
N GLN A 33 -15.64 25.17 -0.77
CA GLN A 33 -15.90 24.11 -1.74
C GLN A 33 -15.82 22.71 -1.11
N ARG A 34 -14.94 22.50 -0.14
CA ARG A 34 -14.84 21.25 0.61
C ARG A 34 -16.03 21.05 1.55
N GLU A 35 -16.41 22.10 2.27
CA GLU A 35 -17.62 22.12 3.11
C GLU A 35 -18.85 21.73 2.28
N GLN A 36 -19.04 22.39 1.14
CA GLN A 36 -20.12 22.06 0.23
C GLN A 36 -20.04 20.60 -0.27
N ALA A 37 -18.85 20.11 -0.63
CA ALA A 37 -18.67 18.72 -1.05
C ALA A 37 -19.05 17.72 0.05
N MET A 38 -18.72 18.02 1.32
CA MET A 38 -19.11 17.19 2.47
C MET A 38 -20.61 17.21 2.71
N GLN A 39 -21.26 18.39 2.62
CA GLN A 39 -22.73 18.51 2.73
C GLN A 39 -23.44 17.65 1.68
N TYR A 40 -22.96 17.70 0.43
CA TYR A 40 -23.50 16.88 -0.65
C TYR A 40 -23.23 15.38 -0.43
N TYR A 41 -22.06 15.03 0.10
CA TYR A 41 -21.71 13.65 0.41
C TYR A 41 -22.59 13.05 1.51
N TYR A 42 -22.85 13.80 2.56
CA TYR A 42 -23.74 13.36 3.65
C TYR A 42 -25.23 13.51 3.34
N GLY A 43 -25.59 14.07 2.18
CA GLY A 43 -26.98 14.29 1.80
C GLY A 43 -27.69 15.29 2.72
N LEU A 44 -26.97 16.29 3.20
CA LEU A 44 -27.56 17.35 4.03
C LEU A 44 -28.44 18.29 3.18
N PRO A 45 -29.44 18.95 3.79
CA PRO A 45 -30.26 19.90 3.09
C PRO A 45 -29.47 21.04 2.45
N PHE A 46 -29.80 21.38 1.20
CA PHE A 46 -29.09 22.43 0.45
C PHE A 46 -29.49 23.86 0.84
N GLY A 47 -30.50 24.02 1.72
CA GLY A 47 -31.05 25.31 2.09
C GLY A 47 -32.05 25.89 1.08
N ASN A 48 -32.38 25.16 0.02
CA ASN A 48 -33.40 25.52 -0.98
C ASN A 48 -34.71 24.74 -0.78
N GLU A 49 -34.85 24.01 0.33
CA GLU A 49 -36.06 23.29 0.72
C GLU A 49 -37.16 24.26 1.14
N VAL A 50 -38.38 23.97 0.73
CA VAL A 50 -39.55 24.75 1.07
C VAL A 50 -40.37 24.00 2.10
N GLU A 51 -40.69 24.68 3.20
CA GLU A 51 -41.55 24.10 4.24
C GLU A 51 -42.92 23.68 3.68
N GLY A 52 -43.41 22.52 4.08
CA GLY A 52 -44.66 21.95 3.57
C GLY A 52 -44.55 21.29 2.19
N ARG A 53 -43.36 21.17 1.62
CA ARG A 53 -43.04 20.42 0.38
C ARG A 53 -42.07 19.29 0.66
N SER A 54 -41.81 18.46 -0.37
CA SER A 54 -40.80 17.40 -0.28
C SER A 54 -39.42 18.00 -0.02
N GLN A 55 -38.69 17.43 0.95
CA GLN A 55 -37.33 17.83 1.33
C GLN A 55 -36.31 16.75 0.92
N TYR A 56 -36.63 15.89 -0.04
CA TYR A 56 -35.75 14.82 -0.49
C TYR A 56 -34.42 15.37 -0.98
N VAL A 57 -33.33 14.75 -0.53
CA VAL A 57 -31.95 14.99 -1.01
C VAL A 57 -31.42 13.69 -1.58
N ASP A 58 -30.92 13.74 -2.80
CA ASP A 58 -30.26 12.60 -3.46
C ASP A 58 -28.82 12.48 -2.96
N THR A 59 -28.24 11.28 -3.02
CA THR A 59 -26.87 10.98 -2.54
C THR A 59 -25.91 10.66 -3.69
N THR A 60 -26.08 11.31 -4.85
CA THR A 60 -25.28 11.03 -6.07
C THR A 60 -23.78 11.15 -5.82
N VAL A 61 -23.31 12.12 -5.01
CA VAL A 61 -21.89 12.31 -4.68
C VAL A 61 -21.35 11.13 -3.87
N GLN A 62 -22.06 10.74 -2.81
CA GLN A 62 -21.72 9.60 -1.97
C GLN A 62 -21.64 8.32 -2.80
N ASP A 63 -22.70 8.01 -3.53
CA ASP A 63 -22.78 6.81 -4.36
C ASP A 63 -21.61 6.73 -5.34
N THR A 64 -21.27 7.86 -5.98
CA THR A 64 -20.18 7.89 -6.98
C THR A 64 -18.82 7.64 -6.33
N ILE A 65 -18.53 8.27 -5.18
CA ILE A 65 -17.27 8.08 -4.45
C ILE A 65 -17.18 6.65 -3.93
N GLU A 66 -18.26 6.13 -3.31
CA GLU A 66 -18.30 4.76 -2.77
C GLU A 66 -18.19 3.69 -3.88
N TRP A 67 -18.55 4.00 -5.12
CA TRP A 67 -18.36 3.09 -6.25
C TRP A 67 -16.93 3.12 -6.80
N ILE A 68 -16.22 4.23 -6.72
CA ILE A 68 -14.83 4.36 -7.18
C ILE A 68 -13.86 3.72 -6.19
N LYS A 69 -14.06 3.89 -4.88
CA LYS A 69 -13.15 3.41 -3.82
C LYS A 69 -12.79 1.92 -3.92
N PRO A 70 -13.75 0.98 -4.08
CA PRO A 70 -13.40 -0.44 -4.17
C PRO A 70 -12.49 -0.77 -5.34
N SER A 71 -12.65 -0.05 -6.47
CA SER A 71 -11.79 -0.23 -7.64
C SER A 71 -10.37 0.27 -7.37
N LEU A 72 -10.21 1.42 -6.71
CA LEU A 72 -8.92 1.94 -6.29
C LEU A 72 -8.26 1.03 -5.25
N MET A 73 -9.00 0.64 -4.20
CA MET A 73 -8.48 -0.27 -3.17
C MET A 73 -8.04 -1.60 -3.75
N ARG A 74 -8.75 -2.13 -4.75
CA ARG A 74 -8.36 -3.35 -5.45
C ARG A 74 -7.03 -3.18 -6.20
N VAL A 75 -6.79 -2.00 -6.80
CA VAL A 75 -5.54 -1.73 -7.53
C VAL A 75 -4.35 -1.70 -6.57
N PHE A 76 -4.46 -1.03 -5.42
CA PHE A 76 -3.34 -0.78 -4.52
C PHE A 76 -3.20 -1.77 -3.36
N ALA A 77 -4.30 -2.33 -2.86
CA ALA A 77 -4.30 -3.19 -1.68
C ALA A 77 -4.61 -4.67 -1.99
N SER A 78 -4.57 -5.12 -3.26
CA SER A 78 -4.88 -6.50 -3.63
C SER A 78 -3.71 -7.47 -3.53
N GLY A 79 -2.47 -6.98 -3.41
CA GLY A 79 -1.24 -7.78 -3.35
C GLY A 79 -0.36 -7.36 -2.19
N ASP A 80 0.61 -8.21 -1.86
CA ASP A 80 1.61 -7.92 -0.84
C ASP A 80 2.68 -6.92 -1.32
N GLU A 81 2.85 -6.78 -2.65
CA GLU A 81 3.79 -5.87 -3.28
C GLU A 81 3.02 -4.72 -3.96
N MET A 82 3.00 -3.55 -3.31
CA MET A 82 2.40 -2.33 -3.87
C MET A 82 3.38 -1.62 -4.80
N VAL A 83 4.66 -1.58 -4.42
CA VAL A 83 5.74 -0.94 -5.17
C VAL A 83 6.89 -1.90 -5.37
N LYS A 84 7.68 -1.63 -6.40
CA LYS A 84 8.92 -2.36 -6.70
C LYS A 84 10.06 -1.37 -6.94
N PHE A 85 11.14 -1.54 -6.21
CA PHE A 85 12.37 -0.80 -6.46
C PHE A 85 13.18 -1.50 -7.55
N THR A 86 13.68 -0.72 -8.51
CA THR A 86 14.43 -1.22 -9.67
C THR A 86 15.92 -0.98 -9.46
N PRO A 87 16.77 -2.01 -9.54
CA PRO A 87 18.20 -1.85 -9.37
C PRO A 87 18.81 -1.06 -10.52
N HIS A 88 19.87 -0.28 -10.24
CA HIS A 88 20.62 0.44 -11.27
C HIS A 88 21.69 -0.44 -11.92
N GLY A 89 22.17 -1.48 -11.24
CA GLY A 89 23.19 -2.41 -11.71
C GLY A 89 22.90 -3.87 -11.33
N PRO A 90 23.60 -4.83 -11.96
CA PRO A 90 23.41 -6.24 -11.64
C PRO A 90 23.78 -6.60 -10.19
N GLU A 91 24.71 -5.84 -9.60
CA GLU A 91 25.16 -6.00 -8.21
C GLU A 91 24.10 -5.60 -7.18
N ASP A 92 23.15 -4.76 -7.59
CA ASP A 92 22.15 -4.18 -6.67
C ASP A 92 20.84 -4.96 -6.62
N VAL A 93 20.69 -6.02 -7.41
CA VAL A 93 19.42 -6.76 -7.55
C VAL A 93 18.92 -7.28 -6.21
N GLN A 94 19.78 -7.88 -5.40
CA GLN A 94 19.40 -8.43 -4.09
C GLN A 94 18.99 -7.33 -3.10
N MET A 95 19.71 -6.20 -3.10
CA MET A 95 19.42 -5.06 -2.23
C MET A 95 18.10 -4.39 -2.62
N ALA A 96 17.85 -4.21 -3.93
CA ALA A 96 16.60 -3.65 -4.42
C ALA A 96 15.39 -4.57 -4.14
N GLU A 97 15.57 -5.89 -4.22
CA GLU A 97 14.52 -6.84 -3.80
C GLU A 97 14.27 -6.79 -2.30
N GLN A 98 15.33 -6.73 -1.48
CA GLN A 98 15.21 -6.59 -0.04
C GLN A 98 14.52 -5.26 0.34
N ALA A 99 14.91 -4.15 -0.31
CA ALA A 99 14.27 -2.85 -0.11
C ALA A 99 12.80 -2.88 -0.50
N THR A 100 12.45 -3.54 -1.62
CA THR A 100 11.06 -3.74 -2.06
C THR A 100 10.25 -4.46 -0.99
N ASP A 101 10.71 -5.60 -0.52
CA ASP A 101 10.01 -6.41 0.46
C ASP A 101 9.86 -5.67 1.80
N TYR A 102 10.93 -5.00 2.25
CA TYR A 102 10.94 -4.35 3.55
C TYR A 102 10.11 -3.05 3.58
N VAL A 103 10.18 -2.21 2.56
CA VAL A 103 9.35 -1.00 2.47
C VAL A 103 7.86 -1.35 2.41
N ASN A 104 7.49 -2.36 1.61
CA ASN A 104 6.10 -2.86 1.59
C ASN A 104 5.70 -3.44 2.96
N TYR A 105 6.59 -4.14 3.66
CA TYR A 105 6.35 -4.65 5.01
C TYR A 105 6.10 -3.53 6.02
N VAL A 106 6.96 -2.51 6.06
CA VAL A 106 6.81 -1.33 6.95
C VAL A 106 5.48 -0.62 6.70
N PHE A 107 5.09 -0.46 5.44
CA PHE A 107 3.82 0.17 5.12
C PHE A 107 2.61 -0.69 5.52
N THR A 108 2.63 -2.01 5.29
CA THR A 108 1.46 -2.87 5.45
C THR A 108 1.34 -3.51 6.84
N LYS A 109 2.46 -3.70 7.56
CA LYS A 109 2.50 -4.42 8.85
C LYS A 109 2.84 -3.53 10.03
N ASP A 110 3.84 -2.66 9.88
CA ASP A 110 4.22 -1.73 10.95
C ASP A 110 3.24 -0.55 11.04
N ASN A 111 2.58 -0.22 9.94
CA ASN A 111 1.53 0.78 9.85
C ASN A 111 0.22 0.16 9.37
N PRO A 112 -0.95 0.73 9.70
CA PRO A 112 -2.24 0.29 9.20
C PRO A 112 -2.46 0.72 7.73
N GLY A 113 -1.62 0.18 6.82
CA GLY A 113 -1.53 0.63 5.43
C GLY A 113 -2.87 0.63 4.68
N TRP A 114 -3.76 -0.35 4.96
CA TRP A 114 -5.08 -0.39 4.33
C TRP A 114 -5.97 0.80 4.76
N GLU A 115 -5.97 1.13 6.05
CA GLU A 115 -6.76 2.24 6.62
C GLU A 115 -6.23 3.58 6.13
N ILE A 116 -4.90 3.72 6.07
CA ILE A 116 -4.22 4.90 5.53
C ILE A 116 -4.65 5.13 4.08
N LEU A 117 -4.59 4.11 3.22
CA LEU A 117 -5.02 4.22 1.82
C LEU A 117 -6.51 4.56 1.70
N TYR A 118 -7.36 3.90 2.48
CA TYR A 118 -8.80 4.12 2.45
C TYR A 118 -9.15 5.57 2.77
N SER A 119 -8.58 6.11 3.87
CA SER A 119 -8.80 7.49 4.29
C SER A 119 -8.19 8.49 3.31
N TRP A 120 -6.97 8.22 2.84
CA TRP A 120 -6.25 9.07 1.89
C TRP A 120 -6.98 9.22 0.55
N PHE A 121 -7.49 8.10 0.02
CA PHE A 121 -8.27 8.11 -1.22
C PHE A 121 -9.62 8.79 -1.02
N THR A 122 -10.28 8.58 0.14
CA THR A 122 -11.55 9.25 0.45
C THR A 122 -11.38 10.76 0.50
N ASP A 123 -10.35 11.26 1.22
CA ASP A 123 -10.04 12.69 1.27
C ASP A 123 -9.74 13.26 -0.13
N ALA A 124 -8.95 12.56 -0.93
CA ALA A 124 -8.64 13.02 -2.28
C ALA A 124 -9.90 13.09 -3.18
N LEU A 125 -10.75 12.07 -3.14
CA LEU A 125 -11.97 12.00 -3.96
C LEU A 125 -13.02 13.02 -3.54
N LEU A 126 -13.10 13.34 -2.24
CA LEU A 126 -14.06 14.27 -1.66
C LEU A 126 -13.53 15.70 -1.57
N SER A 127 -12.34 15.87 -1.00
CA SER A 127 -11.79 17.18 -0.58
C SER A 127 -10.70 17.71 -1.52
N LYS A 128 -10.64 17.25 -2.79
CA LYS A 128 -9.70 17.64 -3.85
C LYS A 128 -8.30 17.07 -3.70
N ASN A 129 -7.74 17.09 -2.49
CA ASN A 129 -6.43 16.54 -2.18
C ASN A 129 -6.53 15.70 -0.91
N GLY A 130 -5.91 14.54 -0.91
CA GLY A 130 -5.60 13.79 0.29
C GLY A 130 -4.14 14.01 0.65
N ILE A 131 -3.84 14.14 1.93
CA ILE A 131 -2.50 14.45 2.42
C ILE A 131 -2.11 13.44 3.49
N VAL A 132 -0.86 13.00 3.44
CA VAL A 132 -0.27 12.07 4.41
C VAL A 132 1.06 12.66 4.88
N LYS A 133 1.32 12.57 6.17
CA LYS A 133 2.58 12.90 6.82
C LYS A 133 3.35 11.62 7.10
N VAL A 134 4.65 11.63 6.85
CA VAL A 134 5.56 10.49 7.08
C VAL A 134 6.75 10.98 7.86
N TRP A 135 7.05 10.37 9.00
CA TRP A 135 8.19 10.76 9.81
C TRP A 135 8.78 9.57 10.55
N TRP A 136 9.99 9.75 11.02
CA TRP A 136 10.64 8.83 11.93
C TRP A 136 10.23 9.15 13.35
N ASP A 137 9.67 8.18 14.06
CA ASP A 137 9.19 8.28 15.43
C ASP A 137 10.15 7.49 16.32
N GLU A 138 10.90 8.19 17.15
CA GLU A 138 11.78 7.60 18.15
C GLU A 138 10.98 7.37 19.43
N TYR A 139 11.02 6.16 19.92
CA TYR A 139 10.37 5.80 21.17
C TYR A 139 11.32 5.06 22.10
N GLU A 140 11.17 5.34 23.37
CA GLU A 140 11.89 4.64 24.42
C GLU A 140 11.21 3.29 24.66
N ASN A 141 11.95 2.21 24.48
CA ASN A 141 11.51 0.86 24.81
C ASN A 141 12.16 0.44 26.13
N GLU A 142 11.35 0.17 27.13
CA GLU A 142 11.81 -0.33 28.42
C GLU A 142 11.67 -1.85 28.47
N GLU A 143 12.78 -2.56 28.43
CA GLU A 143 12.82 -4.01 28.64
C GLU A 143 13.24 -4.32 30.07
N ARG A 144 12.45 -5.15 30.75
CA ARG A 144 12.79 -5.63 32.09
C ARG A 144 13.54 -6.95 31.99
N GLU A 145 14.81 -6.93 32.42
CA GLU A 145 15.70 -8.10 32.42
C GLU A 145 16.02 -8.49 33.88
N GLU A 146 16.05 -9.78 34.14
CA GLU A 146 16.41 -10.33 35.46
C GLU A 146 17.69 -11.16 35.33
N TYR A 147 18.72 -10.77 36.04
CA TYR A 147 19.98 -11.47 36.11
C TYR A 147 20.17 -12.08 37.51
N ARG A 148 20.56 -13.34 37.57
CA ARG A 148 20.79 -14.06 38.80
C ARG A 148 22.22 -14.59 38.87
N ASN A 149 22.79 -14.64 40.10
CA ASN A 149 24.13 -15.13 40.38
C ASN A 149 25.25 -14.38 39.63
N LEU A 150 25.13 -13.06 39.49
CA LEU A 150 26.18 -12.22 38.91
C LEU A 150 27.33 -12.05 39.87
N ASP A 151 28.55 -12.10 39.35
CA ASP A 151 29.75 -11.69 40.06
C ASP A 151 29.88 -10.16 40.10
N GLU A 152 30.75 -9.65 40.97
CA GLU A 152 30.95 -8.21 41.17
C GLU A 152 31.41 -7.49 39.90
N ASN A 153 32.16 -8.19 39.02
CA ASN A 153 32.59 -7.64 37.73
C ASN A 153 31.43 -7.57 36.76
N GLY A 154 30.58 -8.59 36.67
CA GLY A 154 29.38 -8.60 35.85
C GLY A 154 28.37 -7.53 36.25
N LEU A 155 28.24 -7.31 37.58
CA LEU A 155 27.41 -6.23 38.12
C LEU A 155 27.95 -4.84 37.73
N MET A 156 29.27 -4.61 37.85
CA MET A 156 29.89 -3.36 37.45
C MET A 156 29.72 -3.07 35.95
N VAL A 157 29.87 -4.06 35.10
CA VAL A 157 29.66 -3.91 33.66
C VAL A 157 28.22 -3.50 33.33
N LEU A 158 27.24 -4.16 33.99
CA LEU A 158 25.82 -3.83 33.80
C LEU A 158 25.44 -2.43 34.30
N ILE A 159 25.95 -2.01 35.46
CA ILE A 159 25.63 -0.69 36.04
C ILE A 159 26.37 0.45 35.32
N SER A 160 27.51 0.17 34.66
CA SER A 160 28.25 1.18 33.90
C SER A 160 27.63 1.48 32.54
N ASP A 161 26.60 0.77 32.14
CA ASP A 161 25.85 1.02 30.91
C ASP A 161 24.81 2.11 31.17
N ASP A 162 24.93 3.25 30.48
CA ASP A 162 24.03 4.41 30.65
C ASP A 162 22.57 4.09 30.27
N GLU A 163 22.33 3.00 29.51
CA GLU A 163 21.00 2.54 29.10
C GLU A 163 20.31 1.69 30.18
N VAL A 164 20.96 1.42 31.32
CA VAL A 164 20.50 0.50 32.34
C VAL A 164 20.08 1.21 33.64
N GLU A 165 18.82 1.06 34.01
CA GLU A 165 18.27 1.51 35.30
C GLU A 165 18.03 0.33 36.21
N VAL A 166 18.64 0.36 37.43
CA VAL A 166 18.49 -0.70 38.41
C VAL A 166 17.16 -0.57 39.17
N VAL A 167 16.29 -1.55 39.07
CA VAL A 167 14.98 -1.58 39.72
C VAL A 167 15.07 -2.27 41.07
N GLU A 168 15.69 -3.46 41.14
CA GLU A 168 15.85 -4.26 42.32
C GLU A 168 17.25 -4.87 42.37
N HIS A 169 17.92 -4.83 43.53
CA HIS A 169 19.22 -5.43 43.74
C HIS A 169 19.24 -6.19 45.05
N THR A 170 19.59 -7.46 45.00
CA THR A 170 19.75 -8.32 46.17
C THR A 170 21.15 -8.94 46.17
N GLN A 171 21.90 -8.69 47.23
CA GLN A 171 23.22 -9.29 47.44
C GLN A 171 23.11 -10.54 48.29
N HIS A 172 23.69 -11.62 47.82
CA HIS A 172 23.81 -12.88 48.57
C HIS A 172 25.27 -13.11 48.94
N GLN A 173 25.53 -13.37 50.24
CA GLN A 173 26.86 -13.64 50.74
C GLN A 173 26.82 -14.93 51.57
N GLN A 174 27.61 -15.92 51.19
CA GLN A 174 27.81 -17.15 51.95
C GLN A 174 29.22 -17.12 52.56
N GLU A 175 29.38 -17.65 53.79
CA GLU A 175 30.68 -17.70 54.46
C GLU A 175 31.69 -18.52 53.65
N GLY A 176 32.73 -17.81 53.14
CA GLY A 176 33.85 -18.42 52.41
C GLY A 176 33.72 -18.38 50.87
N GLU A 177 32.65 -17.82 50.32
CA GLU A 177 32.48 -17.62 48.88
C GLU A 177 32.41 -16.12 48.52
N PRO A 178 32.83 -15.72 47.30
CA PRO A 178 32.66 -14.35 46.86
C PRO A 178 31.15 -13.98 46.78
N PRO A 179 30.79 -12.73 47.07
CA PRO A 179 29.40 -12.28 46.99
C PRO A 179 28.87 -12.43 45.57
N TYR A 180 27.62 -12.88 45.45
CA TYR A 180 26.90 -12.87 44.16
C TYR A 180 25.63 -12.04 44.29
N HIS A 181 25.20 -11.51 43.15
CA HIS A 181 24.15 -10.51 43.05
C HIS A 181 23.03 -10.98 42.16
N ASP A 182 21.80 -10.81 42.62
CA ASP A 182 20.60 -10.92 41.83
C ASP A 182 20.11 -9.49 41.56
N ILE A 183 19.94 -9.14 40.29
CA ILE A 183 19.57 -7.79 39.89
C ILE A 183 18.45 -7.83 38.86
N VAL A 184 17.49 -6.94 39.04
CA VAL A 184 16.45 -6.67 38.05
C VAL A 184 16.72 -5.28 37.51
N ILE A 185 16.93 -5.21 36.22
CA ILE A 185 17.21 -3.97 35.52
C ILE A 185 16.09 -3.64 34.53
N LYS A 186 15.91 -2.36 34.28
CA LYS A 186 15.22 -1.84 33.13
C LYS A 186 16.26 -1.35 32.15
N ARG A 187 16.32 -1.96 30.97
CA ARG A 187 17.14 -1.48 29.86
C ARG A 187 16.30 -0.55 29.03
N LYS A 188 16.73 0.69 28.91
CA LYS A 188 16.13 1.68 28.04
C LYS A 188 16.82 1.62 26.67
N SER A 189 16.12 1.17 25.67
CA SER A 189 16.63 1.21 24.29
C SER A 189 15.83 2.21 23.49
N TYR A 190 16.51 3.09 22.79
CA TYR A 190 15.85 3.97 21.83
C TYR A 190 15.72 3.22 20.52
N ASP A 191 14.47 2.91 20.19
CA ASP A 191 14.09 2.32 18.92
C ASP A 191 13.33 3.35 18.10
N GLY A 192 13.44 3.25 16.78
CA GLY A 192 12.72 4.14 15.89
C GLY A 192 11.87 3.36 14.91
N ARG A 193 10.75 3.93 14.57
CA ARG A 193 9.84 3.39 13.56
C ARG A 193 9.32 4.48 12.64
N ILE A 194 8.95 4.10 11.44
CA ILE A 194 8.25 5.02 10.55
C ILE A 194 6.79 5.08 10.97
N LYS A 195 6.29 6.28 11.20
CA LYS A 195 4.87 6.59 11.35
C LYS A 195 4.32 7.27 10.13
N ILE A 196 3.10 6.89 9.76
CA ILE A 196 2.37 7.43 8.64
C ILE A 196 0.99 7.82 9.14
N GLU A 197 0.61 9.07 8.93
CA GLU A 197 -0.67 9.61 9.39
C GLU A 197 -1.37 10.39 8.28
N ASN A 198 -2.69 10.18 8.18
CA ASN A 198 -3.53 10.98 7.30
C ASN A 198 -3.78 12.35 7.94
N VAL A 199 -3.45 13.41 7.20
CA VAL A 199 -3.62 14.79 7.65
C VAL A 199 -4.96 15.31 7.13
N PRO A 200 -5.86 15.75 8.03
CA PRO A 200 -7.10 16.39 7.62
C PRO A 200 -6.81 17.58 6.69
N PRO A 201 -7.51 17.72 5.55
CA PRO A 201 -7.25 18.81 4.61
C PRO A 201 -7.36 20.21 5.21
N SER A 202 -8.16 20.38 6.27
CA SER A 202 -8.30 21.65 7.02
C SER A 202 -7.12 21.99 7.91
N GLU A 203 -6.24 21.02 8.21
CA GLU A 203 -5.08 21.19 9.06
C GLU A 203 -3.81 21.45 8.25
N PHE A 204 -3.86 21.29 6.92
CA PHE A 204 -2.73 21.47 6.03
C PHE A 204 -2.83 22.81 5.28
N LEU A 205 -1.82 23.63 5.42
CA LEU A 205 -1.70 24.93 4.75
C LEU A 205 -0.54 24.90 3.77
N ILE A 206 -0.71 25.53 2.62
CA ILE A 206 0.34 25.66 1.61
C ILE A 206 0.27 27.03 0.95
N ALA A 207 1.43 27.58 0.59
CA ALA A 207 1.50 28.86 -0.11
C ALA A 207 0.75 28.81 -1.45
N ARG A 208 -0.02 29.86 -1.75
CA ARG A 208 -0.93 29.96 -2.91
C ARG A 208 -0.27 29.63 -4.26
N GLU A 209 0.99 29.98 -4.42
CA GLU A 209 1.73 29.84 -5.68
C GLU A 209 2.30 28.44 -5.90
N SER A 210 2.16 27.55 -4.93
CA SER A 210 2.78 26.22 -4.97
C SER A 210 2.13 25.32 -6.01
N LYS A 211 2.95 24.56 -6.72
CA LYS A 211 2.54 23.53 -7.68
C LYS A 211 2.59 22.13 -7.09
N ASN A 212 3.58 21.90 -6.23
CA ASN A 212 3.78 20.67 -5.46
C ASN A 212 4.28 21.02 -4.05
N ILE A 213 4.31 20.04 -3.15
CA ILE A 213 4.70 20.24 -1.75
C ILE A 213 6.21 20.53 -1.65
N GLN A 214 7.05 19.76 -2.34
CA GLN A 214 8.51 19.85 -2.20
C GLN A 214 9.13 21.16 -2.74
N GLU A 215 8.49 21.76 -3.74
CA GLU A 215 8.91 23.06 -4.28
C GLU A 215 8.29 24.24 -3.54
N ALA A 216 7.30 23.99 -2.68
CA ALA A 216 6.58 25.04 -1.98
C ALA A 216 7.55 25.90 -1.14
N ARG A 217 7.28 27.20 -1.13
CA ARG A 217 8.00 28.15 -0.30
C ARG A 217 7.66 28.00 1.17
N PHE A 218 6.39 27.66 1.44
CA PHE A 218 5.82 27.52 2.76
C PHE A 218 4.78 26.40 2.77
N VAL A 219 4.88 25.53 3.77
CA VAL A 219 3.90 24.50 4.12
C VAL A 219 3.75 24.52 5.62
N CYS A 220 2.54 24.38 6.14
CA CYS A 220 2.31 24.30 7.57
C CYS A 220 1.27 23.22 7.88
N HIS A 221 1.57 22.41 8.87
CA HIS A 221 0.63 21.50 9.52
C HIS A 221 0.26 22.09 10.88
N ARG A 222 -1.03 22.31 11.07
CA ARG A 222 -1.54 22.86 12.32
C ARG A 222 -2.35 21.79 13.04
N VAL A 223 -2.04 21.57 14.29
CA VAL A 223 -2.68 20.55 15.12
C VAL A 223 -3.11 21.17 16.44
N LEU A 224 -4.30 20.83 16.91
CA LEU A 224 -4.74 21.16 18.26
C LEU A 224 -4.09 20.20 19.24
N LYS A 225 -3.36 20.74 20.22
CA LYS A 225 -2.70 19.99 21.28
C LYS A 225 -3.08 20.58 22.63
N THR A 226 -3.23 19.73 23.65
CA THR A 226 -3.40 20.18 25.03
C THR A 226 -2.07 20.72 25.57
N LEU A 227 -2.12 21.59 26.58
CA LEU A 227 -0.92 22.11 27.24
C LEU A 227 -0.08 20.97 27.83
N SER A 228 -0.73 19.93 28.36
CA SER A 228 -0.07 18.74 28.89
C SER A 228 0.74 18.01 27.83
N GLU A 229 0.13 17.75 26.64
CA GLU A 229 0.83 17.14 25.50
C GLU A 229 2.01 18.02 25.00
N LEU A 230 1.82 19.34 24.97
CA LEU A 230 2.90 20.26 24.56
C LEU A 230 4.07 20.23 25.54
N LYS A 231 3.83 20.17 26.85
CA LYS A 231 4.88 20.04 27.87
C LYS A 231 5.58 18.69 27.82
N GLU A 232 4.89 17.63 27.43
CA GLU A 232 5.49 16.31 27.22
C GLU A 232 6.36 16.27 25.95
N MET A 233 5.90 16.93 24.86
CA MET A 233 6.67 16.99 23.60
C MET A 233 7.88 17.92 23.69
N TYR A 234 7.83 18.98 24.51
CA TYR A 234 8.87 19.99 24.64
C TYR A 234 9.19 20.25 26.13
N PRO A 235 9.82 19.30 26.83
CA PRO A 235 10.04 19.38 28.27
C PRO A 235 11.01 20.50 28.67
N ASP A 236 11.89 20.90 27.76
CA ASP A 236 12.90 21.95 27.98
C ASP A 236 12.35 23.37 27.83
N GLU A 237 11.12 23.51 27.32
CA GLU A 237 10.50 24.81 27.04
C GLU A 237 9.52 25.22 28.14
N ASP A 238 9.70 26.44 28.67
CA ASP A 238 8.76 27.01 29.64
C ASP A 238 7.49 27.51 28.93
N LEU A 239 6.42 26.75 29.05
CA LEU A 239 5.14 27.01 28.39
C LEU A 239 4.17 27.71 29.37
N ASP A 240 4.25 29.05 29.42
CA ASP A 240 3.29 29.87 30.18
C ASP A 240 2.01 30.09 29.35
N PRO A 241 0.84 29.64 29.83
CA PRO A 241 -0.45 29.85 29.17
C PRO A 241 -0.75 31.30 28.79
N ALA A 242 -0.23 32.25 29.58
CA ALA A 242 -0.44 33.69 29.33
C ALA A 242 0.32 34.19 28.08
N GLU A 243 1.46 33.58 27.76
CA GLU A 243 2.28 33.92 26.59
C GLU A 243 1.86 33.19 25.32
N LEU A 244 1.28 32.00 25.47
CA LEU A 244 0.85 31.18 24.34
C LEU A 244 -0.31 31.78 23.56
N GLY A 245 -1.08 32.71 24.16
CA GLY A 245 -2.11 33.51 23.53
C GLY A 245 -3.23 32.65 22.88
N GLY A 246 -4.47 32.85 23.22
CA GLY A 246 -5.57 32.25 22.46
C GLY A 246 -5.68 32.92 21.09
N GLY A 247 -5.24 32.24 20.04
CA GLY A 247 -5.44 32.74 18.68
C GLY A 247 -6.88 32.51 18.25
N ASP A 248 -7.80 33.39 18.70
CA ASP A 248 -9.22 33.34 18.31
C ASP A 248 -9.41 33.39 16.79
N GLU A 249 -8.51 34.05 16.07
CA GLU A 249 -8.53 34.08 14.59
C GLU A 249 -8.27 32.71 13.97
N ASP A 250 -7.39 31.90 14.55
CA ASP A 250 -7.07 30.55 14.07
C ASP A 250 -8.21 29.54 14.40
N LEU A 251 -8.95 29.77 15.50
CA LEU A 251 -10.09 28.92 15.87
C LEU A 251 -11.24 29.04 14.87
N MET A 252 -11.48 30.24 14.35
CA MET A 252 -12.56 30.48 13.37
C MET A 252 -12.19 30.02 11.95
N ALA A 253 -10.90 29.90 11.65
CA ALA A 253 -10.48 29.47 10.32
C ALA A 253 -10.88 28.01 10.07
N PHE A 254 -11.63 27.76 8.99
CA PHE A 254 -12.17 26.45 8.60
C PHE A 254 -13.16 25.81 9.60
N SER A 255 -13.82 26.61 10.44
CA SER A 255 -14.83 26.10 11.37
C SER A 255 -15.96 25.34 10.65
N GLY A 256 -16.43 25.81 9.50
CA GLY A 256 -17.43 25.15 8.67
C GLY A 256 -16.97 23.78 8.17
N GLU A 257 -15.78 23.70 7.56
CA GLU A 257 -15.22 22.43 7.08
C GLU A 257 -15.01 21.41 8.22
N ARG A 258 -14.58 21.88 9.39
CA ARG A 258 -14.41 21.03 10.58
C ARG A 258 -15.74 20.55 11.13
N LEU A 259 -16.73 21.44 11.26
CA LEU A 259 -18.09 21.11 11.70
C LEU A 259 -18.74 20.06 10.79
N GLU A 260 -18.66 20.21 9.47
CA GLU A 260 -19.25 19.26 8.53
C GLU A 260 -18.56 17.89 8.57
N ARG A 261 -17.26 17.83 8.87
CA ARG A 261 -16.54 16.56 9.05
C ARG A 261 -17.10 15.74 10.22
N TYR A 262 -17.57 16.42 11.28
CA TYR A 262 -18.19 15.83 12.46
C TYR A 262 -19.72 15.92 12.46
N ALA A 263 -20.35 16.43 11.40
CA ALA A 263 -21.81 16.67 11.33
C ALA A 263 -22.66 15.39 11.51
N TYR A 264 -22.08 14.23 11.26
CA TYR A 264 -22.72 12.96 11.52
C TYR A 264 -22.84 12.67 13.03
N ASP A 265 -22.00 13.27 13.85
CA ASP A 265 -22.07 13.19 15.30
C ASP A 265 -22.81 14.41 15.85
N LYS A 266 -24.06 14.21 16.27
CA LYS A 266 -24.87 15.27 16.88
C LYS A 266 -24.24 15.86 18.16
N SER A 267 -23.24 15.21 18.73
CA SER A 267 -22.44 15.69 19.84
C SER A 267 -21.44 16.78 19.42
N ALA A 268 -21.13 16.89 18.12
CA ALA A 268 -20.19 17.90 17.61
C ALA A 268 -20.67 19.36 17.84
N GLN A 269 -21.96 19.57 18.01
CA GLN A 269 -22.48 20.87 18.44
C GLN A 269 -21.95 21.31 19.83
N TYR A 270 -21.49 20.35 20.63
CA TYR A 270 -20.86 20.63 21.94
C TYR A 270 -19.37 20.94 21.84
N TRP A 271 -18.73 20.70 20.69
CA TRP A 271 -17.31 20.94 20.47
C TRP A 271 -16.96 22.40 20.19
N GLU A 272 -17.92 23.25 19.85
CA GLU A 272 -17.72 24.71 19.77
C GLU A 272 -17.22 25.32 21.10
N GLY A 273 -17.41 24.61 22.24
CA GLY A 273 -16.94 25.01 23.55
C GLY A 273 -15.57 24.52 23.99
N TRP A 274 -14.90 23.63 23.21
CA TRP A 274 -13.60 23.07 23.62
C TRP A 274 -12.40 24.00 23.40
N GLY A 275 -12.58 25.11 22.75
CA GLY A 275 -11.60 26.20 22.70
C GLY A 275 -11.83 27.24 23.80
N ASP A 276 -12.82 27.03 24.66
CA ASP A 276 -13.25 28.05 25.58
C ASP A 276 -12.51 27.98 26.93
N THR A 277 -12.29 29.12 27.46
CA THR A 277 -11.63 29.50 28.70
C THR A 277 -12.20 28.90 29.98
N ASP A 278 -13.28 28.09 29.89
CA ASP A 278 -14.00 27.52 31.04
C ASP A 278 -13.48 26.11 31.47
N VAL A 279 -12.39 25.60 30.88
CA VAL A 279 -11.76 24.36 31.38
C VAL A 279 -11.04 24.70 32.68
N GLU A 280 -11.55 24.21 33.81
CA GLU A 280 -10.97 24.43 35.15
C GLU A 280 -9.53 23.90 35.28
N GLU A 281 -9.18 22.85 34.53
CA GLU A 281 -7.82 22.29 34.51
C GLU A 281 -6.97 22.95 33.41
N GLU A 282 -6.00 23.73 33.80
CA GLU A 282 -5.08 24.44 32.90
C GLU A 282 -4.34 23.50 31.91
N GLY A 283 -4.00 22.29 32.34
CA GLY A 283 -3.33 21.28 31.52
C GLY A 283 -4.14 20.76 30.33
N LEU A 284 -5.48 20.89 30.40
CA LEU A 284 -6.40 20.43 29.33
C LEU A 284 -6.75 21.54 28.32
N ARG A 285 -6.29 22.77 28.52
CA ARG A 285 -6.48 23.83 27.53
C ARG A 285 -5.77 23.49 26.24
N THR A 286 -6.43 23.72 25.11
CA THR A 286 -5.94 23.40 23.78
C THR A 286 -5.34 24.62 23.09
N TYR A 287 -4.21 24.39 22.42
CA TYR A 287 -3.48 25.41 21.66
C TYR A 287 -3.17 24.88 20.26
N TRP A 288 -3.10 25.79 19.29
CA TRP A 288 -2.65 25.45 17.96
C TRP A 288 -1.14 25.32 17.93
N LEU A 289 -0.65 24.10 17.68
CA LEU A 289 0.73 23.85 17.30
C LEU A 289 0.85 24.00 15.79
N HIS A 290 1.69 24.93 15.35
CA HIS A 290 2.02 25.15 13.94
C HIS A 290 3.38 24.55 13.64
N GLU A 291 3.40 23.49 12.89
CA GLU A 291 4.60 22.85 12.37
C GLU A 291 4.85 23.39 10.96
N SER A 292 5.68 24.41 10.87
CA SER A 292 5.91 25.20 9.66
C SER A 292 7.19 24.78 8.96
N PHE A 293 7.09 24.51 7.67
CA PHE A 293 8.19 24.15 6.76
C PHE A 293 8.39 25.31 5.79
N LEU A 294 9.48 26.02 5.91
CA LEU A 294 9.72 27.22 5.11
C LEU A 294 11.15 27.31 4.60
N LYS A 295 11.29 27.92 3.42
CA LYS A 295 12.59 28.26 2.84
C LYS A 295 12.99 29.66 3.32
N THR A 296 14.05 29.73 4.12
CA THR A 296 14.55 31.00 4.68
C THR A 296 16.08 31.02 4.71
N ASP A 297 16.66 32.19 4.51
CA ASP A 297 18.09 32.44 4.68
C ASP A 297 18.32 32.68 6.18
N TRP A 298 18.64 31.60 6.92
CA TRP A 298 18.75 31.64 8.38
C TRP A 298 20.08 32.21 8.85
N ASP A 299 21.16 31.84 8.18
CA ASP A 299 22.51 32.26 8.55
C ASP A 299 22.96 33.59 7.89
N GLY A 300 22.16 34.12 6.96
CA GLY A 300 22.41 35.40 6.28
C GLY A 300 23.43 35.31 5.16
N ASP A 301 23.71 34.14 4.61
CA ASP A 301 24.64 33.93 3.50
C ASP A 301 24.05 34.30 2.14
N GLY A 302 22.73 34.42 2.03
CA GLY A 302 21.96 34.73 0.82
C GLY A 302 21.41 33.51 0.11
N ILE A 303 21.62 32.32 0.65
CA ILE A 303 21.04 31.05 0.18
C ILE A 303 19.91 30.66 1.13
N THR A 304 18.81 30.20 0.62
CA THR A 304 17.67 29.77 1.46
C THR A 304 17.80 28.31 1.83
N GLU A 305 17.71 27.99 3.09
CA GLU A 305 17.64 26.66 3.66
C GLU A 305 16.17 26.25 3.88
N LEU A 306 15.91 24.97 3.84
CA LEU A 306 14.61 24.43 4.23
C LEU A 306 14.64 24.12 5.73
N ARG A 307 13.77 24.79 6.48
CA ARG A 307 13.72 24.65 7.94
C ARG A 307 12.33 24.22 8.41
N LYS A 308 12.32 23.36 9.42
CA LYS A 308 11.13 23.00 10.19
C LYS A 308 11.12 23.86 11.44
N VAL A 309 10.09 24.64 11.62
CA VAL A 309 9.91 25.52 12.79
C VAL A 309 8.57 25.20 13.43
N CYS A 310 8.60 24.76 14.69
CA CYS A 310 7.41 24.53 15.47
C CYS A 310 7.11 25.76 16.32
N THR A 311 5.88 26.28 16.22
CA THR A 311 5.46 27.47 16.97
C THR A 311 4.10 27.25 17.63
N VAL A 312 3.94 27.81 18.83
CA VAL A 312 2.65 27.93 19.51
C VAL A 312 2.44 29.38 19.90
N GLY A 313 1.37 30.00 19.42
CA GLY A 313 1.14 31.42 19.62
C GLY A 313 2.30 32.28 19.13
N SER A 314 3.01 32.95 20.05
CA SER A 314 4.17 33.81 19.77
C SER A 314 5.49 33.17 20.15
N LYS A 315 5.55 31.91 20.51
CA LYS A 315 6.76 31.23 20.95
C LYS A 315 7.23 30.21 19.91
N VAL A 316 8.56 30.17 19.66
CA VAL A 316 9.21 29.11 18.88
C VAL A 316 9.60 27.99 19.82
N LEU A 317 9.17 26.77 19.52
CA LEU A 317 9.47 25.56 20.31
C LEU A 317 10.68 24.80 19.75
N SER A 318 10.79 24.73 18.43
CA SER A 318 11.93 24.10 17.77
C SER A 318 12.23 24.77 16.42
N ASN A 319 13.48 24.72 15.99
CA ASN A 319 13.92 25.23 14.69
C ASN A 319 15.07 24.36 14.17
N GLU A 320 14.75 23.50 13.22
CA GLU A 320 15.64 22.48 12.68
C GLU A 320 15.79 22.63 11.17
N GLU A 321 16.98 22.34 10.67
CA GLU A 321 17.21 22.22 9.23
C GLU A 321 16.77 20.83 8.76
N ILE A 322 16.07 20.76 7.64
CA ILE A 322 15.59 19.52 7.07
C ILE A 322 15.87 19.44 5.58
N ASP A 323 16.05 18.24 5.07
CA ASP A 323 16.31 18.01 3.64
C ASP A 323 15.02 17.98 2.80
N LYS A 324 13.92 17.52 3.36
CA LYS A 324 12.67 17.26 2.63
C LYS A 324 11.44 17.51 3.50
N ILE A 325 10.39 18.02 2.87
CA ILE A 325 9.10 18.21 3.54
C ILE A 325 8.41 16.86 3.71
N PRO A 326 8.00 16.44 4.94
CA PRO A 326 7.52 15.10 5.22
C PRO A 326 6.04 14.89 4.86
N PHE A 327 5.55 15.53 3.82
CA PHE A 327 4.17 15.39 3.35
C PHE A 327 4.12 14.91 1.92
N VAL A 328 3.10 14.06 1.67
CA VAL A 328 2.78 13.55 0.34
C VAL A 328 1.32 13.79 0.03
N SER A 329 0.98 14.14 -1.21
CA SER A 329 -0.39 14.47 -1.60
C SER A 329 -0.87 13.67 -2.79
N LEU A 330 -2.16 13.32 -2.78
CA LEU A 330 -2.91 12.74 -3.89
C LEU A 330 -3.90 13.75 -4.45
N THR A 331 -4.08 13.73 -5.77
CA THR A 331 -5.08 14.57 -6.46
C THR A 331 -5.73 13.74 -7.57
N PRO A 332 -7.06 13.52 -7.55
CA PRO A 332 -7.72 12.66 -8.54
C PRO A 332 -7.70 13.28 -9.95
N VAL A 333 -8.00 14.57 -10.05
CA VAL A 333 -7.99 15.30 -11.32
C VAL A 333 -7.07 16.50 -11.20
N LYS A 334 -5.85 16.40 -11.75
CA LYS A 334 -4.85 17.47 -11.70
C LYS A 334 -5.24 18.63 -12.62
N ILE A 335 -5.10 19.84 -12.09
CA ILE A 335 -5.11 21.07 -12.88
C ILE A 335 -3.65 21.49 -13.09
N PRO A 336 -3.17 21.63 -14.34
CA PRO A 336 -1.79 22.06 -14.59
C PRO A 336 -1.44 23.34 -13.84
N HIS A 337 -0.24 23.38 -13.27
CA HIS A 337 0.33 24.53 -12.54
C HIS A 337 -0.37 24.94 -11.25
N LYS A 338 -1.26 24.09 -10.71
CA LYS A 338 -1.91 24.30 -9.42
C LYS A 338 -1.72 23.10 -8.52
N PHE A 339 -1.57 23.34 -7.22
CA PHE A 339 -1.53 22.29 -6.22
C PHE A 339 -2.91 21.64 -6.04
N TYR A 340 -3.95 22.46 -5.86
CA TYR A 340 -5.32 21.96 -5.75
C TYR A 340 -5.91 21.65 -7.11
N GLY A 341 -6.39 20.41 -7.28
CA GLY A 341 -7.11 19.96 -8.46
C GLY A 341 -8.62 19.97 -8.26
N LEU A 342 -9.31 19.10 -8.99
CA LEU A 342 -10.73 18.83 -8.81
C LEU A 342 -10.93 17.50 -8.12
N SER A 343 -11.90 17.47 -7.21
CA SER A 343 -12.41 16.23 -6.60
C SER A 343 -13.40 15.53 -7.52
N VAL A 344 -13.75 14.29 -7.21
CA VAL A 344 -14.86 13.61 -7.87
C VAL A 344 -16.19 14.27 -7.49
N ALA A 345 -16.30 14.77 -6.25
CA ALA A 345 -17.46 15.54 -5.81
C ALA A 345 -17.71 16.74 -6.71
N ASP A 346 -16.67 17.53 -7.06
CA ASP A 346 -16.79 18.69 -7.95
C ASP A 346 -17.40 18.35 -9.33
N LEU A 347 -17.23 17.10 -9.80
CA LEU A 347 -17.74 16.65 -11.09
C LEU A 347 -19.24 16.30 -11.08
N VAL A 348 -19.81 16.02 -9.90
CA VAL A 348 -21.17 15.45 -9.82
C VAL A 348 -22.13 16.19 -8.86
N MET A 349 -21.66 17.18 -8.07
CA MET A 349 -22.50 17.97 -7.16
C MET A 349 -23.64 18.68 -7.89
N ASP A 350 -23.39 19.27 -9.06
CA ASP A 350 -24.40 19.93 -9.87
C ASP A 350 -25.52 18.96 -10.30
N LEU A 351 -25.16 17.72 -10.62
CA LEU A 351 -26.13 16.67 -10.98
C LEU A 351 -26.99 16.25 -9.80
N GLN A 352 -26.41 16.17 -8.60
CA GLN A 352 -27.15 15.87 -7.35
C GLN A 352 -28.20 16.93 -7.05
N LEU A 353 -27.83 18.20 -7.19
CA LEU A 353 -28.76 19.33 -6.98
C LEU A 353 -29.94 19.27 -7.97
N ILE A 354 -29.66 19.06 -9.25
CA ILE A 354 -30.69 18.95 -10.28
C ILE A 354 -31.60 17.75 -10.00
N LYS A 355 -31.02 16.59 -9.70
CA LYS A 355 -31.76 15.34 -9.45
C LYS A 355 -32.64 15.46 -8.20
N SER A 356 -32.11 16.04 -7.11
CA SER A 356 -32.88 16.31 -5.90
C SER A 356 -34.10 17.23 -6.18
N THR A 357 -33.88 18.28 -6.95
CA THR A 357 -34.95 19.21 -7.32
C THR A 357 -36.04 18.54 -8.16
N LEU A 358 -35.63 17.72 -9.15
CA LEU A 358 -36.56 16.96 -9.98
C LEU A 358 -37.37 15.96 -9.15
N MET A 359 -36.71 15.23 -8.25
CA MET A 359 -37.35 14.25 -7.37
C MET A 359 -38.33 14.92 -6.40
N ARG A 360 -37.98 16.09 -5.82
CA ARG A 360 -38.90 16.88 -4.98
C ARG A 360 -40.14 17.28 -5.75
N ASN A 361 -39.98 17.83 -6.97
CA ASN A 361 -41.11 18.21 -7.80
C ASN A 361 -42.02 17.02 -8.17
N LEU A 362 -41.39 15.86 -8.44
CA LEU A 362 -42.12 14.62 -8.73
C LEU A 362 -42.91 14.14 -7.54
N MET A 363 -42.33 14.14 -6.33
CA MET A 363 -42.99 13.75 -5.09
C MET A 363 -44.12 14.73 -4.74
N ASP A 364 -43.87 16.04 -4.85
CA ASP A 364 -44.89 17.07 -4.61
C ASP A 364 -46.07 16.93 -5.56
N ASN A 365 -45.83 16.61 -6.82
CA ASN A 365 -46.90 16.36 -7.79
C ASN A 365 -47.68 15.09 -7.43
N MET A 366 -47.03 14.01 -7.03
CA MET A 366 -47.67 12.79 -6.56
C MET A 366 -48.57 13.07 -5.30
N TYR A 367 -48.02 13.84 -4.35
CA TYR A 367 -48.82 14.26 -3.19
C TYR A 367 -50.02 15.10 -3.59
N ASN A 368 -49.87 16.07 -4.51
CA ASN A 368 -50.96 16.88 -5.00
C ASN A 368 -52.00 16.08 -5.81
N GLN A 369 -51.61 14.99 -6.47
CA GLN A 369 -52.55 14.09 -7.14
C GLN A 369 -53.33 13.24 -6.14
N ASN A 370 -52.69 12.74 -5.10
CA ASN A 370 -53.31 11.90 -4.07
C ASN A 370 -54.17 12.73 -3.11
N PHE A 371 -53.69 13.93 -2.76
CA PHE A 371 -54.35 14.86 -1.86
C PHE A 371 -54.71 16.16 -2.62
N GLY A 372 -55.62 16.03 -3.62
CA GLY A 372 -55.98 17.12 -4.50
C GLY A 372 -56.55 18.33 -3.73
N ARG A 373 -56.25 19.51 -4.26
CA ARG A 373 -56.87 20.74 -3.76
C ARG A 373 -58.30 20.88 -4.29
N TYR A 374 -59.18 21.37 -3.45
CA TYR A 374 -60.57 21.61 -3.82
C TYR A 374 -60.88 23.09 -3.71
N ALA A 375 -61.58 23.62 -4.70
CA ALA A 375 -62.24 24.89 -4.58
C ALA A 375 -63.63 24.68 -3.94
N VAL A 376 -63.88 25.34 -2.83
CA VAL A 376 -65.10 25.15 -2.06
C VAL A 376 -65.86 26.47 -2.03
N LEU A 377 -67.15 26.43 -2.39
CA LEU A 377 -68.04 27.60 -2.22
C LEU A 377 -68.27 27.82 -0.75
N GLU A 378 -67.99 29.04 -0.25
CA GLU A 378 -68.08 29.39 1.16
C GLU A 378 -69.47 29.14 1.71
N GLY A 379 -69.54 28.41 2.86
CA GLY A 379 -70.81 28.10 3.54
C GLY A 379 -71.68 27.02 2.87
N GLN A 380 -71.27 26.42 1.74
CA GLN A 380 -72.05 25.39 1.00
C GLN A 380 -71.55 23.97 1.16
N ALA A 381 -70.36 23.73 1.70
CA ALA A 381 -69.86 22.42 2.03
C ALA A 381 -69.40 22.35 3.49
N ASN A 382 -69.43 21.14 4.08
CA ASN A 382 -68.89 20.93 5.40
C ASN A 382 -67.36 20.73 5.26
N LEU A 383 -66.57 21.69 5.80
CA LEU A 383 -65.10 21.66 5.71
C LEU A 383 -64.50 20.53 6.56
N ASP A 384 -65.11 20.17 7.69
CA ASP A 384 -64.61 19.09 8.55
C ASP A 384 -64.69 17.74 7.85
N ASP A 385 -65.79 17.49 7.11
CA ASP A 385 -65.95 16.28 6.29
C ASP A 385 -64.92 16.23 5.15
N LEU A 386 -64.59 17.38 4.55
CA LEU A 386 -63.64 17.50 3.45
C LEU A 386 -62.19 17.35 3.94
N LEU A 387 -61.85 17.91 5.11
CA LEU A 387 -60.52 17.82 5.71
C LEU A 387 -60.24 16.42 6.29
N THR A 388 -61.29 15.69 6.70
CA THR A 388 -61.20 14.32 7.21
C THR A 388 -61.12 13.35 6.04
N GLN A 389 -59.94 13.17 5.44
CA GLN A 389 -59.73 12.25 4.32
C GLN A 389 -59.74 10.80 4.80
N ARG A 390 -60.88 10.10 4.67
CA ARG A 390 -61.01 8.66 4.93
C ARG A 390 -61.36 7.94 3.62
N PRO A 391 -60.81 6.77 3.32
CA PRO A 391 -61.26 5.95 2.21
C PRO A 391 -62.79 5.69 2.34
N GLY A 392 -63.56 6.06 1.32
CA GLY A 392 -65.04 5.95 1.36
C GLY A 392 -65.78 6.98 2.19
N GLY A 393 -65.10 8.05 2.63
CA GLY A 393 -65.72 9.17 3.36
C GLY A 393 -66.77 9.88 2.53
N VAL A 394 -67.84 10.41 3.19
CA VAL A 394 -68.91 11.17 2.57
C VAL A 394 -68.80 12.63 2.99
N VAL A 395 -68.74 13.51 1.99
CA VAL A 395 -68.70 14.97 2.18
C VAL A 395 -70.13 15.52 2.03
N ARG A 396 -70.63 16.19 3.04
CA ARG A 396 -71.96 16.81 3.00
C ARG A 396 -71.87 18.16 2.31
N VAL A 397 -72.66 18.32 1.25
CA VAL A 397 -72.72 19.54 0.43
C VAL A 397 -74.17 20.03 0.33
N LYS A 398 -74.41 21.37 0.31
CA LYS A 398 -75.72 21.99 0.14
C LYS A 398 -76.12 22.16 -1.32
N SER A 399 -75.18 22.18 -2.22
CA SER A 399 -75.36 22.27 -3.68
C SER A 399 -74.46 21.31 -4.46
N PRO A 400 -74.86 20.77 -5.63
CA PRO A 400 -74.13 19.78 -6.38
C PRO A 400 -72.73 20.20 -6.81
N ASN A 401 -72.46 21.49 -6.98
CA ASN A 401 -71.15 22.01 -7.42
C ASN A 401 -70.43 22.80 -6.31
N ALA A 402 -70.77 22.56 -5.04
CA ALA A 402 -70.18 23.26 -3.91
C ALA A 402 -68.68 22.94 -3.70
N VAL A 403 -68.21 21.78 -4.18
CA VAL A 403 -66.83 21.33 -4.12
C VAL A 403 -66.37 20.98 -5.53
N THR A 404 -65.35 21.67 -6.04
CA THR A 404 -64.77 21.41 -7.34
C THR A 404 -63.32 21.03 -7.17
N PRO A 405 -62.86 19.85 -7.66
CA PRO A 405 -61.46 19.50 -7.60
C PRO A 405 -60.63 20.42 -8.53
N LEU A 406 -59.53 20.96 -8.02
CA LEU A 406 -58.55 21.67 -8.85
C LEU A 406 -57.68 20.65 -9.55
N ALA A 407 -57.67 20.70 -10.87
CA ALA A 407 -56.90 19.75 -11.67
C ALA A 407 -55.39 19.91 -11.41
N THR A 408 -54.75 18.88 -10.93
CA THR A 408 -53.30 18.79 -10.89
C THR A 408 -52.81 18.15 -12.22
N PRO A 409 -51.92 18.80 -12.96
CA PRO A 409 -51.41 18.21 -14.21
C PRO A 409 -50.76 16.85 -13.91
N ALA A 410 -51.02 15.90 -14.79
CA ALA A 410 -50.40 14.59 -14.72
C ALA A 410 -48.88 14.70 -14.89
N LEU A 411 -48.13 13.77 -14.28
CA LEU A 411 -46.70 13.67 -14.51
C LEU A 411 -46.40 13.32 -15.94
N GLU A 412 -45.56 14.12 -16.58
CA GLU A 412 -45.17 13.86 -17.95
C GLU A 412 -44.04 12.77 -18.00
N PRO A 413 -44.09 11.86 -19.00
CA PRO A 413 -43.07 10.80 -19.15
C PRO A 413 -41.65 11.34 -19.27
N TYR A 414 -41.45 12.57 -19.71
CA TYR A 414 -40.15 13.22 -19.85
C TYR A 414 -39.39 13.34 -18.53
N THR A 415 -40.06 13.41 -17.39
CA THR A 415 -39.42 13.52 -16.08
C THR A 415 -38.56 12.28 -15.79
N PHE A 416 -39.05 11.09 -16.11
CA PHE A 416 -38.27 9.85 -15.92
C PHE A 416 -37.13 9.75 -16.93
N GLN A 417 -37.34 10.13 -18.17
CA GLN A 417 -36.26 10.19 -19.18
C GLN A 417 -35.17 11.17 -18.78
N MET A 418 -35.52 12.30 -18.16
CA MET A 418 -34.56 13.28 -17.67
C MET A 418 -33.72 12.72 -16.50
N LEU A 419 -34.32 11.95 -15.59
CA LEU A 419 -33.58 11.26 -14.52
C LEU A 419 -32.60 10.24 -15.08
N GLU A 420 -33.00 9.42 -16.06
CA GLU A 420 -32.11 8.49 -16.77
C GLU A 420 -30.97 9.21 -17.50
N TYR A 421 -31.27 10.35 -18.12
CA TYR A 421 -30.25 11.17 -18.79
C TYR A 421 -29.23 11.72 -17.79
N ILE A 422 -29.67 12.22 -16.63
CA ILE A 422 -28.77 12.69 -15.56
C ILE A 422 -27.87 11.56 -15.07
N ASP A 423 -28.42 10.36 -14.85
CA ASP A 423 -27.63 9.20 -14.48
C ASP A 423 -26.59 8.82 -15.55
N SER A 424 -26.96 8.91 -16.83
CA SER A 424 -26.02 8.70 -17.95
C SER A 424 -24.88 9.74 -17.98
N VAL A 425 -25.21 11.01 -17.72
CA VAL A 425 -24.21 12.09 -17.61
C VAL A 425 -23.26 11.84 -16.43
N ARG A 426 -23.79 11.41 -15.28
CA ARG A 426 -22.99 11.03 -14.11
C ARG A 426 -22.03 9.90 -14.47
N GLU A 427 -22.50 8.83 -15.12
CA GLU A 427 -21.68 7.70 -15.55
C GLU A 427 -20.56 8.16 -16.51
N SER A 428 -20.87 9.05 -17.44
CA SER A 428 -19.89 9.62 -18.35
C SER A 428 -18.84 10.50 -17.66
N ARG A 429 -19.24 11.29 -16.63
CA ARG A 429 -18.33 12.16 -15.89
C ARG A 429 -17.47 11.42 -14.90
N ALA A 430 -18.03 10.43 -14.20
CA ALA A 430 -17.33 9.67 -13.15
C ALA A 430 -16.54 8.47 -13.69
N GLY A 431 -16.92 7.94 -14.87
CA GLY A 431 -16.33 6.73 -15.43
C GLY A 431 -16.77 5.46 -14.71
N VAL A 432 -17.88 5.50 -13.99
CA VAL A 432 -18.45 4.34 -13.26
C VAL A 432 -19.85 4.09 -13.78
N SER A 433 -20.08 2.96 -14.42
CA SER A 433 -21.38 2.57 -14.95
C SER A 433 -22.09 1.54 -14.07
N ARG A 434 -23.42 1.51 -14.13
CA ARG A 434 -24.22 0.45 -13.48
C ARG A 434 -23.80 -0.95 -13.93
N MET A 435 -23.30 -1.07 -15.16
CA MET A 435 -22.79 -2.33 -15.70
C MET A 435 -21.52 -2.80 -14.98
N SER A 436 -20.62 -1.88 -14.60
CA SER A 436 -19.40 -2.21 -13.86
C SER A 436 -19.67 -2.68 -12.43
N GLN A 437 -20.88 -2.38 -11.90
CA GLN A 437 -21.33 -2.78 -10.56
C GLN A 437 -22.20 -4.04 -10.56
N GLY A 438 -22.39 -4.68 -11.70
CA GLY A 438 -23.23 -5.87 -11.82
C GLY A 438 -24.75 -5.60 -11.71
N LEU A 439 -25.19 -4.35 -11.78
CA LEU A 439 -26.58 -3.92 -11.56
C LEU A 439 -27.40 -3.83 -12.85
N ASN A 440 -26.89 -4.28 -13.99
CA ASN A 440 -27.59 -4.15 -15.26
C ASN A 440 -28.24 -5.47 -15.68
N GLU A 441 -29.58 -5.57 -15.50
CA GLU A 441 -30.38 -6.71 -15.96
C GLU A 441 -30.29 -6.97 -17.47
N ASN A 442 -30.12 -5.92 -18.27
CA ASN A 442 -30.04 -6.02 -19.73
C ASN A 442 -28.71 -6.64 -20.23
N ALA A 443 -27.67 -6.68 -19.41
CA ALA A 443 -26.41 -7.36 -19.74
C ALA A 443 -26.56 -8.90 -19.79
N LEU A 444 -27.58 -9.43 -19.15
CA LEU A 444 -27.90 -10.86 -19.08
C LEU A 444 -28.84 -11.33 -20.21
N THR A 445 -29.28 -10.42 -21.09
CA THR A 445 -30.10 -10.81 -22.24
C THR A 445 -29.28 -11.58 -23.27
N SER A 446 -29.91 -12.59 -23.86
CA SER A 446 -29.32 -13.66 -24.67
C SER A 446 -28.56 -13.27 -25.95
N HIS A 447 -28.38 -11.98 -26.23
CA HIS A 447 -27.75 -11.47 -27.44
C HIS A 447 -26.41 -10.75 -27.24
N THR A 448 -25.95 -10.58 -26.00
CA THR A 448 -24.66 -9.93 -25.72
C THR A 448 -23.57 -10.99 -25.49
N THR A 449 -22.51 -10.94 -26.29
CA THR A 449 -21.36 -11.84 -26.10
C THR A 449 -20.54 -11.39 -24.90
N ALA A 450 -19.96 -12.32 -24.14
CA ALA A 450 -19.08 -12.04 -23.03
C ALA A 450 -17.94 -11.07 -23.40
N THR A 451 -17.44 -11.14 -24.64
CA THR A 451 -16.42 -10.25 -25.17
C THR A 451 -16.91 -8.80 -25.32
N ALA A 452 -18.16 -8.60 -25.75
CA ALA A 452 -18.74 -7.27 -25.86
C ALA A 452 -18.99 -6.65 -24.47
N VAL A 453 -19.47 -7.43 -23.52
CA VAL A 453 -19.63 -6.99 -22.12
C VAL A 453 -18.29 -6.59 -21.52
N ASN A 454 -17.24 -7.40 -21.69
CA ASN A 454 -15.90 -7.09 -21.21
C ASN A 454 -15.30 -5.85 -21.86
N ALA A 455 -15.54 -5.62 -23.16
CA ALA A 455 -15.06 -4.42 -23.85
C ALA A 455 -15.74 -3.14 -23.34
N VAL A 456 -17.06 -3.18 -23.08
CA VAL A 456 -17.80 -2.05 -22.51
C VAL A 456 -17.39 -1.78 -21.07
N MET A 457 -17.20 -2.82 -20.26
CA MET A 457 -16.69 -2.70 -18.89
C MET A 457 -15.28 -2.08 -18.88
N GLY A 458 -14.38 -2.52 -19.77
CA GLY A 458 -13.03 -1.96 -19.89
C GLY A 458 -13.05 -0.47 -20.28
N ALA A 459 -13.91 -0.08 -21.23
CA ALA A 459 -14.05 1.32 -21.63
C ALA A 459 -14.60 2.21 -20.50
N ALA A 460 -15.56 1.72 -19.71
CA ALA A 460 -16.08 2.45 -18.56
C ALA A 460 -15.03 2.64 -17.44
N GLN A 461 -14.14 1.66 -17.23
CA GLN A 461 -13.11 1.69 -16.20
C GLN A 461 -11.94 2.64 -16.51
N SER A 462 -11.77 3.06 -17.77
CA SER A 462 -10.61 3.84 -18.21
C SER A 462 -10.39 5.16 -17.44
N ARG A 463 -11.46 5.78 -16.93
CA ARG A 463 -11.36 7.02 -16.14
C ARG A 463 -10.94 6.76 -14.70
N VAL A 464 -11.43 5.68 -14.10
CA VAL A 464 -10.99 5.23 -12.77
C VAL A 464 -9.52 4.78 -12.84
N GLU A 465 -9.12 4.13 -13.93
CA GLU A 465 -7.72 3.78 -14.19
C GLU A 465 -6.83 5.02 -14.30
N LEU A 466 -7.30 6.09 -14.92
CA LEU A 466 -6.55 7.34 -14.98
C LEU A 466 -6.37 7.96 -13.58
N ILE A 467 -7.41 7.94 -12.74
CA ILE A 467 -7.32 8.39 -11.34
C ILE A 467 -6.33 7.51 -10.58
N ALA A 468 -6.42 6.19 -10.73
CA ALA A 468 -5.49 5.25 -10.11
C ALA A 468 -4.04 5.51 -10.54
N ARG A 469 -3.82 5.78 -11.84
CA ARG A 469 -2.49 6.11 -12.34
C ARG A 469 -1.97 7.44 -11.80
N ASN A 470 -2.82 8.47 -11.69
CA ASN A 470 -2.46 9.72 -11.05
C ASN A 470 -2.04 9.48 -9.59
N PHE A 471 -2.80 8.68 -8.84
CA PHE A 471 -2.47 8.34 -7.46
C PHE A 471 -1.15 7.57 -7.35
N ALA A 472 -0.93 6.61 -8.24
CA ALA A 472 0.29 5.82 -8.27
C ALA A 472 1.53 6.66 -8.52
N GLU A 473 1.51 7.48 -9.56
CA GLU A 473 2.69 8.22 -10.02
C GLU A 473 3.01 9.46 -9.17
N THR A 474 2.04 10.00 -8.43
CA THR A 474 2.21 11.26 -7.72
C THR A 474 2.23 11.12 -6.21
N GLY A 475 1.44 10.22 -5.66
CA GLY A 475 1.34 10.10 -4.22
C GLY A 475 1.95 8.79 -3.70
N VAL A 476 1.45 7.65 -4.17
CA VAL A 476 1.92 6.36 -3.63
C VAL A 476 3.42 6.17 -3.88
N LYS A 477 3.91 6.53 -5.06
CA LYS A 477 5.33 6.49 -5.39
C LYS A 477 6.15 7.37 -4.45
N ASP A 478 5.72 8.62 -4.25
CA ASP A 478 6.42 9.58 -3.39
C ASP A 478 6.39 9.13 -1.93
N LEU A 479 5.28 8.54 -1.45
CA LEU A 479 5.16 7.96 -0.12
C LEU A 479 6.20 6.86 0.11
N MET A 480 6.29 5.90 -0.81
CA MET A 480 7.21 4.77 -0.69
C MET A 480 8.68 5.19 -0.79
N ILE A 481 8.98 6.22 -1.60
CA ILE A 481 10.30 6.84 -1.65
C ILE A 481 10.63 7.52 -0.32
N CYS A 482 9.67 8.24 0.29
CA CYS A 482 9.88 8.85 1.61
C CYS A 482 10.14 7.80 2.70
N ILE A 483 9.40 6.69 2.71
CA ILE A 483 9.64 5.56 3.62
C ILE A 483 11.06 5.01 3.41
N TYR A 484 11.45 4.77 2.17
CA TYR A 484 12.78 4.27 1.82
C TYR A 484 13.90 5.21 2.32
N GLU A 485 13.78 6.52 2.04
CA GLU A 485 14.76 7.51 2.46
C GLU A 485 14.88 7.62 3.99
N LEU A 486 13.76 7.55 4.70
CA LEU A 486 13.75 7.57 6.18
C LEU A 486 14.39 6.32 6.78
N LEU A 487 14.11 5.14 6.22
CA LEU A 487 14.77 3.90 6.64
C LEU A 487 16.27 3.94 6.41
N TYR A 488 16.69 4.40 5.22
CA TYR A 488 18.10 4.53 4.85
C TYR A 488 18.86 5.48 5.77
N LYS A 489 18.23 6.60 6.18
CA LYS A 489 18.88 7.64 7.01
C LYS A 489 18.91 7.31 8.51
N ASN A 490 17.86 6.69 9.03
CA ASN A 490 17.67 6.63 10.49
C ASN A 490 17.80 5.21 11.05
N GLN A 491 17.66 4.15 10.24
CA GLN A 491 17.73 2.79 10.76
C GLN A 491 19.16 2.25 10.67
N ASP A 492 19.94 2.42 11.72
CA ASP A 492 21.32 1.91 11.83
C ASP A 492 21.37 0.46 12.36
N ARG A 493 20.34 0.02 13.07
CA ARG A 493 20.28 -1.31 13.68
C ARG A 493 19.69 -2.34 12.72
N GLU A 494 20.25 -3.54 12.78
CA GLU A 494 19.72 -4.68 12.05
C GLU A 494 18.39 -5.12 12.65
N ARG A 495 17.35 -5.21 11.80
CA ARG A 495 16.04 -5.71 12.19
C ARG A 495 15.78 -7.05 11.49
N VAL A 496 15.51 -8.10 12.28
CA VAL A 496 15.16 -9.41 11.74
C VAL A 496 13.65 -9.46 11.49
N VAL A 497 13.27 -9.53 10.23
CA VAL A 497 11.86 -9.57 9.81
C VAL A 497 11.57 -10.81 8.98
N LYS A 498 10.33 -11.28 9.05
CA LYS A 498 9.87 -12.41 8.25
C LYS A 498 9.41 -11.91 6.87
N LEU A 499 10.31 -11.97 5.90
CA LEU A 499 10.03 -11.62 4.50
C LEU A 499 9.94 -12.91 3.68
N ARG A 500 8.95 -13.03 2.80
CA ARG A 500 8.73 -14.20 1.93
C ARG A 500 8.84 -15.55 2.68
N ASN A 501 8.28 -15.60 3.90
CA ASN A 501 8.31 -16.75 4.81
C ASN A 501 9.71 -17.16 5.35
N GLN A 502 10.73 -16.33 5.17
CA GLN A 502 12.07 -16.51 5.71
C GLN A 502 12.40 -15.36 6.68
N TRP A 503 13.11 -15.67 7.77
CA TRP A 503 13.65 -14.66 8.66
C TRP A 503 14.91 -14.08 8.06
N ILE A 504 14.84 -12.82 7.64
CA ILE A 504 15.93 -12.12 6.97
C ILE A 504 16.35 -10.94 7.83
N PRO A 505 17.64 -10.82 8.15
CA PRO A 505 18.18 -9.60 8.74
C PRO A 505 18.22 -8.50 7.69
N VAL A 506 17.62 -7.36 8.00
CA VAL A 506 17.55 -6.20 7.12
C VAL A 506 18.36 -5.06 7.73
N ARG A 507 19.30 -4.53 6.95
CA ARG A 507 20.14 -3.38 7.28
C ARG A 507 20.01 -2.33 6.18
N PRO A 508 19.16 -1.32 6.37
CA PRO A 508 18.93 -0.29 5.36
C PRO A 508 20.15 0.61 5.08
N ASP A 509 21.07 0.75 6.04
CA ASP A 509 22.32 1.50 5.91
C ASP A 509 23.24 1.00 4.77
N VAL A 510 23.08 -0.27 4.37
CA VAL A 510 23.86 -0.90 3.28
C VAL A 510 23.23 -0.63 1.90
N TRP A 511 22.00 -0.13 1.85
CA TRP A 511 21.32 0.13 0.58
C TRP A 511 21.99 1.31 -0.15
N LYS A 512 21.69 1.46 -1.45
CA LYS A 512 22.10 2.66 -2.18
C LYS A 512 21.23 3.85 -1.83
N ASP A 513 21.83 5.03 -1.92
CA ASP A 513 21.15 6.31 -1.66
C ASP A 513 19.86 6.48 -2.50
N LYS A 514 19.83 5.98 -3.75
CA LYS A 514 18.66 6.07 -4.63
C LYS A 514 18.46 4.83 -5.50
N TYR A 515 17.23 4.33 -5.49
CA TYR A 515 16.73 3.38 -6.47
C TYR A 515 15.55 3.99 -7.23
N ASP A 516 15.39 3.60 -8.50
CA ASP A 516 14.16 3.91 -9.22
C ASP A 516 12.99 3.11 -8.64
N CYS A 517 11.93 3.82 -8.30
CA CYS A 517 10.70 3.21 -7.79
C CYS A 517 9.66 3.12 -8.90
N SER A 518 9.16 1.93 -9.14
CA SER A 518 8.01 1.69 -10.02
C SER A 518 6.82 1.19 -9.20
N VAL A 519 5.70 1.89 -9.29
CA VAL A 519 4.46 1.43 -8.67
C VAL A 519 3.82 0.38 -9.58
N SER A 520 3.58 -0.79 -9.05
CA SER A 520 2.90 -1.84 -9.79
C SER A 520 1.39 -1.57 -9.81
N VAL A 521 1.00 -0.56 -10.59
CA VAL A 521 -0.40 -0.34 -10.92
C VAL A 521 -0.79 -1.38 -11.96
N ALA A 522 -1.40 -2.45 -11.53
CA ALA A 522 -1.94 -3.48 -12.41
C ALA A 522 -3.18 -2.95 -13.18
N LEU A 523 -2.95 -1.91 -13.99
CA LEU A 523 -3.96 -1.32 -14.86
C LEU A 523 -4.27 -2.33 -15.96
N GLY A 524 -5.46 -2.88 -15.95
CA GLY A 524 -5.93 -3.87 -16.94
C GLY A 524 -5.90 -5.33 -16.48
N SER A 525 -5.22 -5.70 -15.39
CA SER A 525 -5.30 -7.05 -14.79
C SER A 525 -6.20 -7.10 -13.56
N GLY A 526 -7.07 -6.12 -13.38
CA GLY A 526 -8.02 -6.05 -12.25
C GLY A 526 -9.01 -7.22 -12.19
N ASN A 527 -8.96 -8.10 -13.18
CA ASN A 527 -9.65 -9.37 -13.15
C ASN A 527 -8.60 -10.46 -12.85
N LYS A 528 -8.49 -10.89 -11.59
CA LYS A 528 -7.66 -12.03 -11.18
C LYS A 528 -7.92 -13.25 -12.07
N ASP A 529 -9.16 -13.41 -12.54
CA ASP A 529 -9.55 -14.49 -13.44
C ASP A 529 -8.87 -14.38 -14.82
N GLN A 530 -8.73 -13.17 -15.37
CA GLN A 530 -7.99 -12.96 -16.62
C GLN A 530 -6.48 -13.19 -16.43
N GLN A 531 -5.91 -12.75 -15.34
CA GLN A 531 -4.52 -12.99 -15.01
C GLN A 531 -4.23 -14.48 -14.85
N MET A 532 -5.10 -15.20 -14.11
CA MET A 532 -5.02 -16.65 -13.98
C MET A 532 -5.17 -17.37 -15.33
N ALA A 533 -6.09 -16.90 -16.20
CA ALA A 533 -6.27 -17.45 -17.54
C ALA A 533 -5.00 -17.25 -18.40
N HIS A 534 -4.40 -16.06 -18.41
CA HIS A 534 -3.16 -15.79 -19.15
C HIS A 534 -1.99 -16.60 -18.61
N LEU A 535 -1.81 -16.68 -17.26
CA LEU A 535 -0.77 -17.48 -16.65
C LEU A 535 -0.95 -18.98 -16.92
N SER A 536 -2.18 -19.48 -16.87
CA SER A 536 -2.52 -20.86 -17.23
C SER A 536 -2.19 -21.16 -18.70
N GLN A 537 -2.51 -20.22 -19.60
CA GLN A 537 -2.19 -20.33 -21.01
C GLN A 537 -0.65 -20.31 -21.27
N MET A 538 0.08 -19.43 -20.57
CA MET A 538 1.55 -19.41 -20.61
C MET A 538 2.16 -20.69 -20.06
N LEU A 539 1.63 -21.23 -18.96
CA LEU A 539 2.08 -22.49 -18.36
C LEU A 539 1.85 -23.67 -19.32
N SER A 540 0.70 -23.71 -19.98
CA SER A 540 0.41 -24.70 -21.04
C SER A 540 1.38 -24.60 -22.21
N PHE A 541 1.60 -23.39 -22.72
CA PHE A 541 2.58 -23.13 -23.80
C PHE A 541 3.99 -23.53 -23.40
N ALA A 542 4.42 -23.19 -22.18
CA ALA A 542 5.73 -23.58 -21.65
C ALA A 542 5.87 -25.10 -21.53
N GLY A 543 4.82 -25.80 -21.11
CA GLY A 543 4.77 -27.25 -21.03
C GLY A 543 4.90 -27.92 -22.41
N ASP A 544 4.22 -27.39 -23.42
CA ASP A 544 4.28 -27.91 -24.78
C ASP A 544 5.64 -27.60 -25.44
N ALA A 545 6.22 -26.42 -25.21
CA ALA A 545 7.56 -26.07 -25.66
C ALA A 545 8.63 -27.00 -25.07
N MET A 546 8.50 -27.35 -23.78
CA MET A 546 9.42 -28.27 -23.10
C MET A 546 9.29 -29.70 -23.63
N LYS A 547 8.07 -30.18 -23.89
CA LYS A 547 7.83 -31.48 -24.54
C LYS A 547 8.38 -31.53 -25.96
N GLY A 548 8.33 -30.40 -26.70
CA GLY A 548 8.87 -30.23 -28.03
C GLY A 548 10.39 -30.11 -28.08
N GLY A 549 11.09 -30.09 -26.94
CA GLY A 549 12.54 -29.97 -26.87
C GLY A 549 13.08 -28.59 -27.29
N LEU A 550 12.25 -27.55 -27.27
CA LEU A 550 12.69 -26.20 -27.60
C LEU A 550 13.50 -25.61 -26.44
N PRO A 551 14.70 -25.05 -26.66
CA PRO A 551 15.60 -24.56 -25.60
C PRO A 551 15.17 -23.18 -25.01
N ILE A 552 13.93 -22.78 -25.23
CA ILE A 552 13.39 -21.48 -24.77
C ILE A 552 12.76 -21.53 -23.37
N VAL A 553 12.50 -22.73 -22.82
CA VAL A 553 11.87 -22.92 -21.51
C VAL A 553 12.70 -23.89 -20.68
N ASN A 554 13.05 -23.46 -19.47
CA ASN A 554 13.76 -24.27 -18.48
C ASN A 554 12.80 -24.66 -17.33
N ILE A 555 13.16 -25.66 -16.53
CA ILE A 555 12.40 -26.09 -15.34
C ILE A 555 12.18 -24.92 -14.37
N GLN A 556 13.18 -24.04 -14.21
CA GLN A 556 13.08 -22.84 -13.40
C GLN A 556 12.00 -21.88 -13.93
N ASN A 557 11.87 -21.73 -15.25
CA ASN A 557 10.81 -20.88 -15.85
C ASN A 557 9.44 -21.47 -15.61
N MET A 558 9.28 -22.81 -15.64
CA MET A 558 8.04 -23.50 -15.30
C MET A 558 7.67 -23.28 -13.83
N TYR A 559 8.65 -23.40 -12.94
CA TYR A 559 8.44 -23.11 -11.52
C TYR A 559 8.00 -21.66 -11.30
N ASN A 560 8.67 -20.70 -11.93
CA ASN A 560 8.34 -19.27 -11.80
C ASN A 560 6.92 -18.96 -12.31
N LEU A 561 6.51 -19.57 -13.43
CA LEU A 561 5.13 -19.43 -13.94
C LEU A 561 4.11 -20.10 -13.02
N GLY A 562 4.41 -21.28 -12.50
CA GLY A 562 3.59 -21.97 -11.52
C GLY A 562 3.45 -21.17 -10.22
N ALA A 563 4.56 -20.62 -9.72
CA ALA A 563 4.60 -19.77 -8.53
C ALA A 563 3.75 -18.49 -8.72
N ALA A 564 3.84 -17.85 -9.89
CA ALA A 564 3.01 -16.71 -10.24
C ALA A 564 1.51 -17.08 -10.29
N LEU A 565 1.17 -18.27 -10.80
CA LEU A 565 -0.21 -18.76 -10.84
C LEU A 565 -0.76 -19.02 -9.42
N VAL A 566 0.02 -19.67 -8.55
CA VAL A 566 -0.35 -19.93 -7.15
C VAL A 566 -0.60 -18.62 -6.40
N ARG A 567 0.25 -17.62 -6.57
CA ARG A 567 0.05 -16.28 -6.00
C ARG A 567 -1.18 -15.58 -6.56
N ALA A 568 -1.44 -15.67 -7.87
CA ALA A 568 -2.63 -15.12 -8.50
C ALA A 568 -3.93 -15.77 -7.98
N MET A 569 -3.88 -17.05 -7.60
CA MET A 569 -4.98 -17.77 -6.94
C MET A 569 -5.23 -17.32 -5.49
N GLY A 570 -4.32 -16.51 -4.91
CA GLY A 570 -4.44 -15.97 -3.55
C GLY A 570 -3.73 -16.76 -2.47
N PHE A 571 -2.95 -17.79 -2.84
CA PHE A 571 -2.12 -18.52 -1.89
C PHE A 571 -0.77 -17.82 -1.70
N GLN A 572 -0.43 -17.46 -0.48
CA GLN A 572 0.82 -16.76 -0.17
C GLN A 572 2.03 -17.70 -0.19
N ASN A 573 1.82 -18.96 0.15
CA ASN A 573 2.87 -19.94 0.33
C ASN A 573 3.00 -20.80 -0.93
N VAL A 574 3.97 -20.48 -1.77
CA VAL A 574 4.23 -21.22 -3.02
C VAL A 574 4.86 -22.59 -2.73
N ASP A 575 5.68 -22.67 -1.67
CA ASP A 575 6.46 -23.87 -1.32
C ASP A 575 5.56 -25.04 -0.85
N ASP A 576 4.33 -24.75 -0.43
CA ASP A 576 3.32 -25.78 -0.08
C ASP A 576 2.79 -26.53 -1.33
N PHE A 577 2.90 -25.91 -2.51
CA PHE A 577 2.35 -26.42 -3.77
C PHE A 577 3.42 -26.82 -4.78
N LEU A 578 4.56 -26.10 -4.79
CA LEU A 578 5.62 -26.25 -5.78
C LEU A 578 6.99 -26.24 -5.09
N THR A 579 7.80 -27.26 -5.35
CA THR A 579 9.18 -27.34 -4.86
C THR A 579 10.11 -26.54 -5.79
N ASN A 580 10.94 -25.65 -5.23
CA ASN A 580 11.90 -24.88 -6.02
C ASN A 580 12.98 -25.82 -6.63
N PRO A 581 13.13 -25.85 -7.96
CA PRO A 581 14.14 -26.70 -8.61
C PRO A 581 15.58 -26.41 -8.16
N ALA A 582 15.87 -25.19 -7.71
CA ALA A 582 17.19 -24.80 -7.21
C ALA A 582 17.55 -25.47 -5.86
N THR A 583 16.56 -25.90 -5.07
CA THR A 583 16.78 -26.59 -3.80
C THR A 583 16.90 -28.11 -3.93
N ILE A 584 16.55 -28.65 -5.10
CA ILE A 584 16.69 -30.07 -5.37
C ILE A 584 18.15 -30.35 -5.71
N PRO A 585 18.89 -31.20 -4.94
CA PRO A 585 20.25 -31.56 -5.30
C PRO A 585 20.25 -32.12 -6.74
N PRO A 586 21.26 -31.79 -7.57
CA PRO A 586 21.31 -32.24 -8.93
C PRO A 586 21.19 -33.77 -8.93
N LYS A 587 20.14 -34.28 -9.55
CA LYS A 587 19.98 -35.71 -9.75
C LYS A 587 21.23 -36.16 -10.48
N GLN A 588 22.08 -37.01 -9.86
CA GLN A 588 23.15 -37.69 -10.57
C GLN A 588 22.45 -38.42 -11.70
N GLU A 589 22.52 -37.86 -12.89
CA GLU A 589 22.10 -38.56 -14.10
C GLU A 589 22.96 -39.80 -14.19
N GLY A 590 22.41 -40.91 -13.84
CA GLY A 590 23.04 -42.19 -14.16
C GLY A 590 23.27 -42.23 -15.66
N PRO A 591 24.35 -42.92 -16.15
CA PRO A 591 24.74 -42.87 -17.54
C PRO A 591 23.54 -43.13 -18.45
N SER A 592 23.38 -42.31 -19.45
CA SER A 592 22.27 -42.37 -20.39
C SER A 592 22.15 -43.79 -21.01
N PRO A 593 20.98 -44.24 -21.44
CA PRO A 593 20.82 -45.54 -22.07
C PRO A 593 21.83 -45.79 -23.23
N LYS A 594 22.27 -44.73 -23.88
CA LYS A 594 23.29 -44.75 -24.93
C LYS A 594 24.69 -45.01 -24.37
N GLU A 595 25.05 -44.37 -23.27
CA GLU A 595 26.31 -44.60 -22.55
C GLU A 595 26.36 -45.96 -21.88
N GLN A 596 25.23 -46.48 -21.38
CA GLN A 596 25.11 -47.84 -20.88
C GLN A 596 25.30 -48.88 -21.99
N MET A 597 24.76 -48.63 -23.19
CA MET A 597 24.99 -49.49 -24.36
C MET A 597 26.47 -49.41 -24.82
N GLU A 598 27.06 -48.25 -24.84
CA GLU A 598 28.46 -48.06 -25.22
C GLU A 598 29.42 -48.69 -24.20
N GLN A 599 29.15 -48.61 -22.91
CA GLN A 599 29.87 -49.32 -21.86
C GLN A 599 29.71 -50.85 -21.94
N ALA A 600 28.50 -51.33 -22.26
CA ALA A 600 28.26 -52.76 -22.48
C ALA A 600 28.97 -53.29 -23.74
N GLU A 601 29.03 -52.50 -24.83
CA GLU A 601 29.80 -52.82 -26.02
C GLU A 601 31.32 -52.86 -25.77
N LEU A 602 31.83 -51.90 -24.97
CA LEU A 602 33.23 -51.89 -24.54
C LEU A 602 33.59 -53.12 -23.69
N GLN A 603 32.74 -53.51 -22.75
CA GLN A 603 32.93 -54.72 -21.95
C GLN A 603 32.85 -56.00 -22.78
N LEU A 604 31.99 -56.05 -23.79
CA LEU A 604 31.95 -57.16 -24.75
C LEU A 604 33.23 -57.26 -25.60
N LYS A 605 33.76 -56.14 -26.07
CA LYS A 605 35.02 -56.07 -26.80
C LYS A 605 36.20 -56.45 -25.92
N GLU A 606 36.21 -56.07 -24.67
CA GLU A 606 37.22 -56.42 -23.69
C GLU A 606 37.22 -57.93 -23.41
N LYS A 607 36.05 -58.54 -23.23
CA LYS A 607 35.91 -60.01 -23.12
C LYS A 607 36.29 -60.77 -24.41
N GLU A 608 35.97 -60.23 -25.59
CA GLU A 608 36.41 -60.78 -26.85
C GLU A 608 37.93 -60.75 -27.01
N LEU A 609 38.59 -59.68 -26.55
CA LEU A 609 40.07 -59.59 -26.54
C LEU A 609 40.67 -60.55 -25.52
N GLU A 610 40.08 -60.75 -24.34
CA GLU A 610 40.53 -61.76 -23.38
C GLU A 610 40.41 -63.17 -23.93
N ILE A 611 39.32 -63.52 -24.61
CA ILE A 611 39.09 -64.79 -25.25
C ILE A 611 40.16 -65.02 -26.38
N LYS A 612 40.40 -63.97 -27.17
CA LYS A 612 41.46 -64.05 -28.21
C LYS A 612 42.86 -64.17 -27.61
N ALA A 613 43.15 -63.51 -26.51
CA ALA A 613 44.42 -63.65 -25.79
C ALA A 613 44.59 -65.05 -25.19
N ALA A 614 43.50 -65.60 -24.61
CA ALA A 614 43.51 -67.01 -24.14
C ALA A 614 43.71 -68.01 -25.27
N ASP A 615 43.08 -67.79 -26.44
CA ASP A 615 43.26 -68.66 -27.63
C ASP A 615 44.69 -68.59 -28.19
N VAL A 616 45.33 -67.45 -28.18
CA VAL A 616 46.77 -67.28 -28.52
C VAL A 616 47.64 -67.97 -27.50
N GLN A 617 47.36 -67.92 -26.21
CA GLN A 617 48.12 -68.65 -25.19
C GLN A 617 47.97 -70.16 -25.35
N VAL A 618 46.79 -70.68 -25.64
CA VAL A 618 46.57 -72.10 -25.92
C VAL A 618 47.34 -72.53 -27.20
N LYS A 619 47.36 -71.71 -28.24
CA LYS A 619 48.15 -71.95 -29.45
C LYS A 619 49.65 -71.93 -29.15
N MET A 620 50.13 -71.00 -28.35
CA MET A 620 51.55 -70.98 -27.92
C MET A 620 51.92 -72.22 -27.11
N GLN A 621 51.02 -72.65 -26.19
CA GLN A 621 51.27 -73.90 -25.47
C GLN A 621 51.33 -75.14 -26.38
N LYS A 622 50.44 -75.20 -27.38
CA LYS A 622 50.48 -76.29 -28.38
C LYS A 622 51.80 -76.29 -29.20
N ILE A 623 52.20 -75.12 -29.67
CA ILE A 623 53.46 -74.94 -30.37
C ILE A 623 54.65 -75.34 -29.48
N GLN A 624 54.64 -74.98 -28.21
CA GLN A 624 55.71 -75.38 -27.25
C GLN A 624 55.70 -76.88 -26.99
N GLN A 625 54.54 -77.51 -26.93
CA GLN A 625 54.46 -79.00 -26.84
C GLN A 625 54.91 -79.67 -28.09
N GLU A 626 54.63 -79.17 -29.30
CA GLU A 626 55.18 -79.68 -30.56
C GLU A 626 56.68 -79.52 -30.60
N TYR A 627 57.20 -78.35 -30.23
CA TYR A 627 58.69 -78.19 -30.16
C TYR A 627 59.37 -79.14 -29.17
N GLN A 628 58.71 -79.40 -28.02
CA GLN A 628 59.24 -80.40 -27.07
C GLN A 628 59.14 -81.80 -27.62
N LYS A 629 58.09 -82.15 -28.37
CA LYS A 629 57.97 -83.46 -29.05
C LYS A 629 59.02 -83.65 -30.14
N ASP A 630 59.19 -82.65 -30.98
CA ASP A 630 60.21 -82.66 -32.03
C ASP A 630 61.64 -82.72 -31.46
N ALA A 631 61.88 -82.04 -30.31
CA ALA A 631 63.17 -82.14 -29.62
C ALA A 631 63.42 -83.54 -29.02
N VAL A 632 62.35 -84.17 -28.47
CA VAL A 632 62.45 -85.56 -27.98
C VAL A 632 62.64 -86.57 -29.14
N ASP A 633 61.91 -86.40 -30.27
CA ASP A 633 62.04 -87.22 -31.46
C ASP A 633 63.47 -87.06 -32.12
N ALA A 634 64.01 -85.82 -32.11
CA ALA A 634 65.37 -85.57 -32.55
C ALA A 634 66.41 -86.22 -31.63
N GLN A 635 66.18 -86.23 -30.30
CA GLN A 635 67.07 -86.97 -29.37
C GLN A 635 66.93 -88.46 -29.50
N LEU A 636 65.74 -89.01 -29.77
CA LEU A 636 65.53 -90.41 -30.05
C LEU A 636 66.23 -90.82 -31.35
N LYS A 637 66.12 -90.05 -32.43
CA LYS A 637 66.86 -90.30 -33.69
C LYS A 637 68.36 -90.20 -33.51
N ALA A 638 68.86 -89.26 -32.70
CA ALA A 638 70.26 -89.15 -32.37
C ALA A 638 70.77 -90.36 -31.53
N ALA A 639 69.94 -90.89 -30.66
CA ALA A 639 70.24 -92.12 -29.88
C ALA A 639 70.23 -93.37 -30.77
N GLU A 640 69.30 -93.49 -31.73
CA GLU A 640 69.28 -94.57 -32.72
C GLU A 640 70.48 -94.53 -33.61
N LEU A 641 70.89 -93.37 -34.11
CA LEU A 641 72.14 -93.23 -34.91
C LEU A 641 73.39 -93.58 -34.11
N ASN A 642 73.45 -93.29 -32.81
CA ASN A 642 74.54 -93.69 -31.94
C ASN A 642 74.54 -95.19 -31.67
N LEU A 643 73.39 -95.83 -31.59
CA LEU A 643 73.32 -97.31 -31.48
C LEU A 643 73.73 -98.01 -32.76
N GLU A 644 73.35 -97.54 -33.97
CA GLU A 644 73.81 -98.04 -35.25
C GLU A 644 75.34 -97.86 -35.45
N SER A 645 75.88 -96.78 -34.94
CA SER A 645 77.34 -96.54 -35.01
C SER A 645 78.16 -97.45 -34.09
N GLN A 646 77.57 -98.01 -33.04
CA GLN A 646 78.21 -98.97 -32.13
C GLN A 646 78.15 -100.44 -32.64
N GLN A 647 77.21 -100.79 -33.51
CA GLN A 647 77.05 -102.13 -34.08
C GLN A 647 77.98 -102.38 -35.27
N ASN A 648 78.55 -101.37 -35.88
CA ASN A 648 79.44 -101.48 -37.04
C ASN A 648 80.91 -101.27 -36.74
N ARG A 649 81.46 -101.80 -35.61
CA ARG A 649 82.95 -101.93 -35.44
C ARG A 649 83.44 -103.31 -35.85
N PRO A 650 84.33 -103.41 -36.86
CA PRO A 650 84.89 -104.69 -37.24
C PRO A 650 85.80 -105.18 -36.12
N VAL A 651 85.59 -106.44 -35.78
CA VAL A 651 86.53 -107.18 -34.92
C VAL A 651 87.88 -107.48 -35.75
N ALA A 652 88.89 -106.80 -35.33
CA ALA A 652 90.22 -107.16 -35.82
C ALA A 652 90.76 -108.39 -35.05
N ILE A 653 90.96 -109.45 -35.78
CA ILE A 653 91.65 -110.69 -35.34
C ILE A 653 93.19 -110.47 -35.55
N GLY A 654 93.93 -110.65 -34.52
CA GLY A 654 95.37 -110.73 -34.53
C GLY A 654 95.93 -110.50 -33.15
#